data_fb5bb0dad6a3036c9ce310c3d5cae975
#
_entry.id   fb5bb0dad6a3036c9ce310c3d5cae975
#
_cell.length_a   1.000
_cell.length_b   1.000
_cell.length_c   1.000
_cell.angle_alpha   90.00
_cell.angle_beta   90.00
_cell.angle_gamma   90.00
#
_symmetry.space_group_name_H-M   'P 1'
#
loop_
_entity.id
_entity.type
_entity.pdbx_description
1 polymer ?
#
loop_
_entity_poly.entity_id
_entity_poly.type
_entity_poly.pdbx_seq_one_letter_code
_entity_poly.pdbx_strand_id
1 'polypeptide(L)'
;MDKQYQPTLTEVQDWVLKLYNTCEQTITKAERLEQHKYAVMVQRPQDKKFLVKMLDESSQIRDRKILAKRIKTLLDQYGVPEFLNKRDAFLFKMYQAFGHHFDFIAIPIIKKRLRMDTSQVIINEERPQLTKHLATRFKEKIGQNVNLLGEVVLGNEEADHRYHHYLEALESPDINYISVKISGIYAQTHALNYEESFPELVSRMSALYQKAIDFPYTDEDGIKRSKFINLDMEEYKDAHFTLRLFKAVLNLPQFKNYSAGIVVQAYLPDAYDFQTELLEFAKARVDGGGAPIKMRLVKGCNLEMETVISSLKGWPNPIRPSKTEVDANYLCLLERGLMPENARVLHLGVASHNLFSIAYAYLLAQKYGTTGYMTFEMLEGMANHLWRAQSMLGNRVILYTPVVKNEHFLNAVSYLVRRMDENTAPDNFLTHSFNLKPDTKEWDFLAKQFEEAYAMKDHLTHVSPRVQNRNLPYTPVAPSDTMQNEPDTDFDLSQNQEWVRRIFAKWKKSGTEEPEIIPLQIGAETVVCKNRYKYLDRCQNDEVCICEMSQADSAQVEKIIEIAETDPAGWRKTTLEERHRIMYEAANRLADMRGDLIGCMCAVTGKTVIEGDVEVSEAVDYARFYTTAMKKFAALDDIEIKPKGTILVISPWNFPCAIPVGGIVAGLAGGNTVILKPATVAAPVAWMFAKAFWDAGVPKEALQVIITNREALKVLTTAPAIKHIILTGGTDTAQNIARANPVTPLSAETGGKNVIILTASGDRDHAIMNIVASAFGNAGQKCSACSLLLVERSVYEDKNFQSKLKDAATSLKVGSVWNPGNIVGPMITNKNDKLLQAFNL
;
A
#
# COMPACT_ATOMS: atom_id res chain seq x y z
N MET A 1 18.27 -33.38 -2.71
CA MET A 1 19.42 -32.97 -1.87
C MET A 1 20.02 -34.20 -1.20
N ASP A 2 21.32 -34.25 -1.18
CA ASP A 2 21.99 -35.34 -0.46
C ASP A 2 21.91 -35.03 1.04
N LYS A 3 21.03 -35.75 1.76
CA LYS A 3 20.78 -35.55 3.21
C LYS A 3 22.04 -35.71 4.07
N GLN A 4 23.11 -36.23 3.52
CA GLN A 4 24.39 -36.44 4.19
C GLN A 4 25.08 -35.14 4.61
N TYR A 5 24.75 -34.00 3.98
CA TYR A 5 25.37 -32.72 4.26
C TYR A 5 24.52 -31.79 5.16
N GLN A 6 23.31 -32.17 5.52
CA GLN A 6 22.47 -31.35 6.40
C GLN A 6 22.94 -31.48 7.87
N PRO A 7 23.05 -30.38 8.64
CA PRO A 7 23.27 -30.44 10.05
C PRO A 7 22.12 -31.16 10.79
N THR A 8 22.44 -32.02 11.69
CA THR A 8 21.44 -32.67 12.56
C THR A 8 20.94 -31.68 13.62
N LEU A 9 19.75 -31.93 14.18
CA LEU A 9 19.21 -31.11 15.28
C LEU A 9 20.15 -31.02 16.46
N THR A 10 20.81 -32.15 16.81
CA THR A 10 21.79 -32.20 17.90
C THR A 10 23.00 -31.29 17.62
N GLU A 11 23.58 -31.38 16.44
CA GLU A 11 24.71 -30.51 16.05
C GLU A 11 24.32 -29.02 16.14
N VAL A 12 23.08 -28.69 15.73
CA VAL A 12 22.58 -27.31 15.81
C VAL A 12 22.44 -26.89 17.29
N GLN A 13 21.85 -27.71 18.13
CA GLN A 13 21.69 -27.43 19.56
C GLN A 13 23.04 -27.25 20.27
N ASP A 14 24.01 -28.10 19.99
CA ASP A 14 25.38 -28.00 20.53
C ASP A 14 26.04 -26.69 20.11
N TRP A 15 25.86 -26.30 18.84
CA TRP A 15 26.43 -25.05 18.35
C TRP A 15 25.71 -23.82 18.94
N VAL A 16 24.39 -23.86 19.10
CA VAL A 16 23.61 -22.82 19.77
C VAL A 16 24.10 -22.61 21.19
N LEU A 17 24.35 -23.71 21.94
CA LEU A 17 24.88 -23.64 23.30
C LEU A 17 26.28 -22.99 23.32
N LYS A 18 27.17 -23.37 22.40
CA LYS A 18 28.49 -22.74 22.25
C LYS A 18 28.37 -21.26 21.95
N LEU A 19 27.50 -20.88 21.03
CA LEU A 19 27.26 -19.47 20.65
C LEU A 19 26.68 -18.68 21.82
N TYR A 20 25.70 -19.25 22.53
CA TYR A 20 25.12 -18.65 23.74
C TYR A 20 26.20 -18.40 24.82
N ASN A 21 27.03 -19.39 25.12
CA ASN A 21 28.11 -19.27 26.12
C ASN A 21 29.12 -18.17 25.71
N THR A 22 29.40 -18.01 24.41
CA THR A 22 30.26 -16.95 23.92
C THR A 22 29.56 -15.58 24.03
N CYS A 23 28.25 -15.48 23.80
CA CYS A 23 27.47 -14.28 24.04
C CYS A 23 27.51 -13.83 25.50
N GLU A 24 27.39 -14.77 26.44
CA GLU A 24 27.48 -14.50 27.89
C GLU A 24 28.85 -13.95 28.32
N GLN A 25 29.93 -14.30 27.61
CA GLN A 25 31.27 -13.75 27.85
C GLN A 25 31.43 -12.33 27.29
N THR A 26 30.66 -11.99 26.26
CA THR A 26 30.81 -10.70 25.55
C THR A 26 29.81 -9.63 26.01
N ILE A 27 28.73 -9.99 26.69
CA ILE A 27 27.70 -9.05 27.12
C ILE A 27 28.18 -8.11 28.22
N THR A 28 27.94 -6.83 28.07
CA THR A 28 28.28 -5.79 29.04
C THR A 28 27.17 -5.60 30.10
N LYS A 29 27.54 -4.98 31.24
CA LYS A 29 26.55 -4.63 32.29
C LYS A 29 25.45 -3.68 31.77
N ALA A 30 25.80 -2.77 30.88
CA ALA A 30 24.84 -1.83 30.27
C ALA A 30 23.82 -2.56 29.38
N GLU A 31 24.29 -3.48 28.55
CA GLU A 31 23.45 -4.30 27.70
C GLU A 31 22.52 -5.24 28.48
N ARG A 32 22.99 -5.83 29.59
CA ARG A 32 22.11 -6.60 30.49
C ARG A 32 21.00 -5.75 31.10
N LEU A 33 21.31 -4.49 31.45
CA LEU A 33 20.29 -3.57 31.95
C LEU A 33 19.27 -3.22 30.85
N GLU A 34 19.71 -3.07 29.63
CA GLU A 34 18.84 -2.79 28.49
C GLU A 34 17.95 -4.00 28.17
N GLN A 35 18.50 -5.21 28.14
CA GLN A 35 17.71 -6.45 28.02
C GLN A 35 16.64 -6.55 29.11
N HIS A 36 16.98 -6.21 30.36
CA HIS A 36 16.00 -6.19 31.45
C HIS A 36 14.85 -5.19 31.21
N LYS A 37 15.15 -4.01 30.65
CA LYS A 37 14.10 -3.03 30.26
C LYS A 37 13.13 -3.62 29.22
N TYR A 38 13.64 -4.27 28.18
CA TYR A 38 12.81 -4.93 27.19
C TYR A 38 11.99 -6.10 27.78
N ALA A 39 12.59 -6.90 28.66
CA ALA A 39 11.86 -7.96 29.35
C ALA A 39 10.67 -7.43 30.18
N VAL A 40 10.83 -6.29 30.86
CA VAL A 40 9.74 -5.59 31.55
C VAL A 40 8.68 -5.09 30.60
N MET A 41 9.07 -4.48 29.46
CA MET A 41 8.11 -3.98 28.46
C MET A 41 7.28 -5.10 27.82
N VAL A 42 7.86 -6.29 27.60
CA VAL A 42 7.13 -7.46 27.09
C VAL A 42 6.02 -7.87 28.06
N GLN A 43 6.28 -7.83 29.37
CA GLN A 43 5.31 -8.17 30.40
C GLN A 43 4.26 -7.07 30.63
N ARG A 44 4.52 -5.84 30.19
CA ARG A 44 3.67 -4.66 30.38
C ARG A 44 3.39 -3.91 29.08
N PRO A 45 2.41 -4.34 28.28
CA PRO A 45 2.08 -3.71 27.00
C PRO A 45 1.76 -2.20 27.09
N GLN A 46 1.32 -1.72 28.25
CA GLN A 46 1.03 -0.30 28.47
C GLN A 46 2.32 0.55 28.47
N ASP A 47 3.42 0.02 29.01
CA ASP A 47 4.71 0.71 29.04
C ASP A 47 5.26 0.87 27.60
N LYS A 48 5.09 -0.15 26.76
CA LYS A 48 5.39 -0.07 25.32
C LYS A 48 4.57 1.01 24.63
N LYS A 49 3.23 1.01 24.83
CA LYS A 49 2.33 2.02 24.23
C LYS A 49 2.72 3.44 24.64
N PHE A 50 3.09 3.64 25.91
CA PHE A 50 3.59 4.91 26.38
C PHE A 50 4.86 5.33 25.63
N LEU A 51 5.86 4.45 25.53
CA LEU A 51 7.14 4.78 24.89
C LEU A 51 6.97 5.08 23.40
N VAL A 52 6.16 4.29 22.67
CA VAL A 52 5.85 4.52 21.26
C VAL A 52 5.23 5.90 21.06
N LYS A 53 4.17 6.21 21.84
CA LYS A 53 3.52 7.54 21.76
C LYS A 53 4.44 8.68 22.18
N MET A 54 5.27 8.46 23.18
CA MET A 54 6.27 9.47 23.60
C MET A 54 7.27 9.77 22.48
N LEU A 55 7.81 8.74 21.80
CA LEU A 55 8.75 8.92 20.69
C LEU A 55 8.07 9.62 19.52
N ASP A 56 6.92 9.15 19.12
CA ASP A 56 6.16 9.72 18.00
C ASP A 56 5.76 11.18 18.27
N GLU A 57 4.99 11.44 19.30
CA GLU A 57 4.44 12.76 19.58
C GLU A 57 5.53 13.78 19.99
N SER A 58 6.61 13.37 20.70
CA SER A 58 7.72 14.27 21.04
C SER A 58 8.52 14.73 19.85
N SER A 59 8.50 13.93 18.78
CA SER A 59 9.17 14.24 17.51
C SER A 59 8.32 15.13 16.61
N GLN A 60 7.00 14.91 16.60
CA GLN A 60 6.07 15.66 15.77
C GLN A 60 5.70 17.04 16.37
N ILE A 61 5.43 17.12 17.69
CA ILE A 61 4.97 18.35 18.32
C ILE A 61 6.15 19.31 18.56
N ARG A 62 6.18 20.41 17.81
CA ARG A 62 7.21 21.46 17.95
C ARG A 62 6.90 22.45 19.08
N ASP A 63 5.62 22.78 19.30
CA ASP A 63 5.22 23.66 20.39
C ASP A 63 5.45 23.00 21.75
N ARG A 64 6.32 23.64 22.53
CA ARG A 64 6.75 23.13 23.84
C ARG A 64 5.60 23.00 24.85
N LYS A 65 4.66 23.95 24.84
CA LYS A 65 3.52 23.93 25.80
C LYS A 65 2.52 22.84 25.45
N ILE A 66 2.26 22.64 24.15
CA ILE A 66 1.38 21.58 23.65
C ILE A 66 2.01 20.22 23.99
N LEU A 67 3.31 20.06 23.72
CA LEU A 67 4.04 18.83 24.04
C LEU A 67 4.02 18.54 25.54
N ALA A 68 4.24 19.56 26.38
CA ALA A 68 4.23 19.39 27.83
C ALA A 68 2.86 18.88 28.34
N LYS A 69 1.77 19.45 27.87
CA LYS A 69 0.41 18.98 28.21
C LYS A 69 0.19 17.55 27.73
N ARG A 70 0.68 17.25 26.54
CA ARG A 70 0.50 15.93 25.93
C ARG A 70 1.26 14.85 26.70
N ILE A 71 2.51 15.08 27.07
CA ILE A 71 3.29 14.17 27.91
C ILE A 71 2.59 13.91 29.23
N LYS A 72 2.05 14.96 29.88
CA LYS A 72 1.25 14.80 31.09
C LYS A 72 0.03 13.89 30.84
N THR A 73 -0.71 14.10 29.77
CA THR A 73 -1.85 13.26 29.40
C THR A 73 -1.45 11.80 29.20
N LEU A 74 -0.31 11.53 28.55
CA LEU A 74 0.19 10.17 28.36
C LEU A 74 0.56 9.52 29.71
N LEU A 75 1.18 10.26 30.62
CA LEU A 75 1.50 9.77 31.98
C LEU A 75 0.24 9.52 32.81
N ASP A 76 -0.79 10.35 32.68
CA ASP A 76 -2.07 10.16 33.37
C ASP A 76 -2.83 8.93 32.79
N GLN A 77 -2.69 8.66 31.50
CA GLN A 77 -3.37 7.56 30.82
C GLN A 77 -2.68 6.20 31.01
N TYR A 78 -1.36 6.15 30.91
CA TYR A 78 -0.58 4.90 30.92
C TYR A 78 0.18 4.66 32.21
N GLY A 79 0.31 5.67 33.08
CA GLY A 79 1.16 5.67 34.26
C GLY A 79 2.63 5.92 33.95
N VAL A 80 3.46 5.95 34.99
CA VAL A 80 4.91 6.03 34.84
C VAL A 80 5.46 4.64 34.56
N PRO A 81 6.21 4.44 33.44
CA PRO A 81 6.70 3.12 33.04
C PRO A 81 7.60 2.46 34.07
N GLU A 82 7.42 1.15 34.30
CA GLU A 82 8.22 0.40 35.27
C GLU A 82 9.61 0.03 34.78
N PHE A 83 9.86 0.03 33.46
CA PHE A 83 11.20 -0.20 32.91
C PHE A 83 12.19 0.94 33.21
N LEU A 84 11.72 2.09 33.68
CA LEU A 84 12.58 3.22 34.03
C LEU A 84 13.39 2.93 35.32
N ASN A 85 14.62 3.41 35.34
CA ASN A 85 15.36 3.40 36.57
C ASN A 85 14.72 4.31 37.66
N LYS A 86 15.03 4.08 38.91
CA LYS A 86 14.41 4.80 40.06
C LYS A 86 14.47 6.32 39.94
N ARG A 87 15.56 6.86 39.39
CA ARG A 87 15.75 8.31 39.19
C ARG A 87 14.81 8.85 38.10
N ASP A 88 14.78 8.20 36.96
CA ASP A 88 13.94 8.64 35.83
C ASP A 88 12.45 8.46 36.20
N ALA A 89 12.08 7.36 36.85
CA ALA A 89 10.72 7.14 37.35
C ALA A 89 10.28 8.25 38.35
N PHE A 90 11.17 8.65 39.25
CA PHE A 90 10.90 9.76 40.19
C PHE A 90 10.72 11.10 39.42
N LEU A 91 11.57 11.38 38.44
CA LEU A 91 11.46 12.59 37.62
C LEU A 91 10.14 12.62 36.82
N PHE A 92 9.70 11.49 36.27
CA PHE A 92 8.41 11.42 35.57
C PHE A 92 7.22 11.57 36.52
N LYS A 93 7.28 11.04 37.75
CA LYS A 93 6.27 11.28 38.79
C LYS A 93 6.19 12.76 39.19
N MET A 94 7.33 13.39 39.37
CA MET A 94 7.41 14.85 39.63
C MET A 94 6.86 15.66 38.47
N TYR A 95 7.20 15.25 37.24
CA TYR A 95 6.69 15.88 36.03
C TYR A 95 5.16 15.71 35.88
N GLN A 96 4.61 14.54 36.18
CA GLN A 96 3.18 14.27 36.17
C GLN A 96 2.43 15.21 37.12
N ALA A 97 3.01 15.47 38.32
CA ALA A 97 2.43 16.32 39.30
C ALA A 97 2.55 17.82 38.96
N PHE A 98 3.72 18.27 38.53
CA PHE A 98 4.06 19.71 38.43
C PHE A 98 4.72 20.14 37.13
N GLY A 99 5.17 19.22 36.29
CA GLY A 99 6.12 19.46 35.20
C GLY A 99 5.60 20.33 34.05
N HIS A 100 4.26 20.41 33.89
CA HIS A 100 3.66 21.25 32.86
C HIS A 100 3.82 22.76 33.15
N HIS A 101 4.19 23.15 34.35
CA HIS A 101 4.53 24.53 34.74
C HIS A 101 6.02 24.86 34.51
N PHE A 102 6.87 23.82 34.34
CA PHE A 102 8.31 23.96 34.10
C PHE A 102 8.71 23.38 32.73
N ASP A 103 7.83 23.51 31.74
CA ASP A 103 7.99 23.00 30.37
C ASP A 103 9.30 23.44 29.71
N PHE A 104 9.76 24.65 30.01
CA PHE A 104 10.99 25.26 29.44
C PHE A 104 12.29 24.52 29.86
N ILE A 105 12.28 23.82 31.00
CA ILE A 105 13.40 22.98 31.48
C ILE A 105 13.14 21.51 31.15
N ALA A 106 11.94 21.01 31.43
CA ALA A 106 11.61 19.60 31.35
C ALA A 106 11.63 19.06 29.91
N ILE A 107 11.02 19.77 28.96
CA ILE A 107 10.92 19.31 27.58
C ILE A 107 12.27 19.15 26.89
N PRO A 108 13.22 20.10 26.96
CA PRO A 108 14.57 19.90 26.43
C PRO A 108 15.29 18.70 27.04
N ILE A 109 15.14 18.48 28.35
CA ILE A 109 15.75 17.33 29.05
C ILE A 109 15.15 16.02 28.56
N ILE A 110 13.82 15.93 28.47
CA ILE A 110 13.13 14.73 27.97
C ILE A 110 13.55 14.43 26.53
N LYS A 111 13.52 15.40 25.61
CA LYS A 111 13.95 15.22 24.22
C LYS A 111 15.41 14.77 24.13
N LYS A 112 16.31 15.37 24.93
CA LYS A 112 17.72 14.96 24.97
C LYS A 112 17.85 13.51 25.48
N ARG A 113 17.10 13.12 26.49
CA ARG A 113 17.12 11.77 27.04
C ARG A 113 16.64 10.74 26.03
N LEU A 114 15.50 10.99 25.38
CA LEU A 114 14.99 10.10 24.32
C LEU A 114 16.01 9.90 23.21
N ARG A 115 16.67 10.97 22.75
CA ARG A 115 17.75 10.86 21.76
C ARG A 115 18.96 10.04 22.25
N MET A 116 19.35 10.21 23.49
CA MET A 116 20.45 9.43 24.08
C MET A 116 20.11 7.94 24.17
N ASP A 117 18.88 7.61 24.57
CA ASP A 117 18.45 6.21 24.69
C ASP A 117 18.33 5.53 23.31
N THR A 118 18.05 6.28 22.27
CA THR A 118 17.95 5.76 20.89
C THR A 118 19.27 5.81 20.11
N SER A 119 20.29 6.51 20.61
CA SER A 119 21.57 6.74 19.90
C SER A 119 22.44 5.48 19.71
N GLN A 120 22.11 4.37 20.35
CA GLN A 120 22.78 3.09 20.12
C GLN A 120 22.24 2.39 18.86
N VAL A 121 20.99 2.63 18.51
CA VAL A 121 20.29 2.02 17.37
C VAL A 121 20.34 2.96 16.15
N ILE A 122 20.14 4.26 16.38
CA ILE A 122 20.19 5.29 15.34
C ILE A 122 21.43 6.13 15.51
N ILE A 123 22.35 6.00 14.59
CA ILE A 123 23.62 6.74 14.63
C ILE A 123 23.41 8.14 14.04
N ASN A 124 24.02 9.13 14.71
CA ASN A 124 23.97 10.50 14.18
C ASN A 124 24.82 10.60 12.90
N GLU A 125 24.21 11.02 11.81
CA GLU A 125 24.85 11.20 10.50
C GLU A 125 25.87 12.35 10.48
N GLU A 126 25.74 13.31 11.42
CA GLU A 126 26.62 14.49 11.47
C GLU A 126 28.06 14.08 11.73
N ARG A 127 28.99 14.77 11.02
CA ARG A 127 30.41 14.66 11.26
C ARG A 127 30.79 15.52 12.49
N PRO A 128 31.66 15.08 13.37
CA PRO A 128 32.57 13.92 13.29
C PRO A 128 31.98 12.62 13.93
N GLN A 129 30.73 12.61 14.41
CA GLN A 129 30.16 11.46 15.13
C GLN A 129 30.12 10.20 14.27
N LEU A 130 29.59 10.30 13.04
CA LEU A 130 29.52 9.18 12.11
C LEU A 130 30.92 8.64 11.78
N THR A 131 31.86 9.52 11.44
CA THR A 131 33.26 9.13 11.15
C THR A 131 33.88 8.36 12.29
N LYS A 132 33.69 8.82 13.55
CA LYS A 132 34.21 8.13 14.74
C LYS A 132 33.59 6.75 14.90
N HIS A 133 32.26 6.63 14.70
CA HIS A 133 31.55 5.36 14.82
C HIS A 133 32.05 4.35 13.77
N LEU A 134 32.09 4.75 12.49
CA LEU A 134 32.55 3.88 11.40
C LEU A 134 34.02 3.46 11.58
N ALA A 135 34.90 4.39 11.99
CA ALA A 135 36.30 4.09 12.27
C ALA A 135 36.45 3.09 13.46
N THR A 136 35.57 3.14 14.45
CA THR A 136 35.57 2.18 15.57
C THR A 136 35.23 0.79 15.05
N ARG A 137 34.16 0.64 14.28
CA ARG A 137 33.75 -0.64 13.71
C ARG A 137 34.77 -1.21 12.73
N PHE A 138 35.40 -0.35 11.93
CA PHE A 138 36.49 -0.77 11.05
C PHE A 138 37.66 -1.38 11.82
N LYS A 139 38.09 -0.77 12.95
CA LYS A 139 39.13 -1.33 13.84
C LYS A 139 38.71 -2.67 14.46
N GLU A 140 37.42 -2.85 14.73
CA GLU A 140 36.85 -4.11 15.24
C GLU A 140 36.70 -5.16 14.14
N LYS A 141 37.05 -4.86 12.87
CA LYS A 141 36.86 -5.70 11.68
C LYS A 141 35.39 -6.03 11.41
N ILE A 142 34.50 -5.10 11.70
CA ILE A 142 33.07 -5.23 11.48
C ILE A 142 32.66 -4.35 10.29
N GLY A 143 32.05 -5.00 9.29
CA GLY A 143 31.48 -4.30 8.15
C GLY A 143 30.30 -3.41 8.54
N GLN A 144 30.13 -2.28 7.87
CA GLN A 144 29.02 -1.35 8.12
C GLN A 144 28.24 -1.12 6.84
N ASN A 145 26.97 -1.52 6.84
CA ASN A 145 26.02 -1.12 5.81
C ASN A 145 25.23 0.10 6.28
N VAL A 146 25.59 1.26 5.78
CA VAL A 146 24.98 2.54 6.17
C VAL A 146 23.63 2.68 5.47
N ASN A 147 22.56 2.77 6.26
CA ASN A 147 21.22 3.06 5.79
C ASN A 147 20.84 4.50 6.12
N LEU A 148 20.81 5.35 5.10
CA LEU A 148 20.38 6.74 5.22
C LEU A 148 18.87 6.79 5.43
N LEU A 149 18.44 6.98 6.68
CA LEU A 149 17.02 7.07 7.00
C LEU A 149 16.44 8.37 6.44
N GLY A 150 15.29 8.27 5.86
CA GLY A 150 14.56 9.41 5.32
C GLY A 150 13.06 9.23 5.44
N GLU A 151 12.34 10.31 5.20
CA GLU A 151 10.89 10.34 5.15
C GLU A 151 10.37 9.60 3.91
N VAL A 152 9.07 9.38 3.86
CA VAL A 152 8.40 8.85 2.66
C VAL A 152 8.57 9.88 1.54
N VAL A 153 9.01 9.41 0.38
CA VAL A 153 9.17 10.25 -0.80
C VAL A 153 7.82 10.42 -1.47
N LEU A 154 7.27 11.62 -1.37
CA LEU A 154 5.95 11.97 -1.90
C LEU A 154 6.01 12.77 -3.20
N GLY A 155 7.14 13.42 -3.49
CA GLY A 155 7.34 14.26 -4.65
C GLY A 155 8.72 14.11 -5.28
N ASN A 156 8.88 14.69 -6.47
CA ASN A 156 10.09 14.55 -7.27
C ASN A 156 11.29 15.32 -6.67
N GLU A 157 11.06 16.49 -6.06
CA GLU A 157 12.12 17.27 -5.41
C GLU A 157 12.73 16.48 -4.23
N GLU A 158 11.88 15.81 -3.43
CA GLU A 158 12.32 14.94 -2.35
C GLU A 158 13.10 13.71 -2.88
N ALA A 159 12.61 13.07 -3.95
CA ALA A 159 13.30 11.95 -4.60
C ALA A 159 14.68 12.35 -5.10
N ASP A 160 14.80 13.51 -5.74
CA ASP A 160 16.07 14.05 -6.24
C ASP A 160 17.02 14.38 -5.09
N HIS A 161 16.52 14.99 -4.03
CA HIS A 161 17.29 15.30 -2.83
C HIS A 161 17.89 14.04 -2.21
N ARG A 162 17.10 12.98 -2.09
CA ARG A 162 17.54 11.69 -1.56
C ARG A 162 18.53 10.99 -2.47
N TYR A 163 18.28 11.02 -3.76
CA TYR A 163 19.21 10.49 -4.75
C TYR A 163 20.58 11.15 -4.66
N HIS A 164 20.65 12.49 -4.58
CA HIS A 164 21.89 13.22 -4.40
C HIS A 164 22.57 12.91 -3.06
N HIS A 165 21.80 12.70 -1.99
CA HIS A 165 22.32 12.29 -0.70
C HIS A 165 23.00 10.91 -0.74
N TYR A 166 22.47 9.95 -1.51
CA TYR A 166 23.16 8.68 -1.77
C TYR A 166 24.47 8.87 -2.55
N LEU A 167 24.49 9.76 -3.56
CA LEU A 167 25.71 10.07 -4.30
C LEU A 167 26.80 10.69 -3.40
N GLU A 168 26.42 11.65 -2.54
CA GLU A 168 27.31 12.25 -1.55
C GLU A 168 27.86 11.22 -0.55
N ALA A 169 27.01 10.31 -0.07
CA ALA A 169 27.43 9.23 0.83
C ALA A 169 28.47 8.31 0.15
N LEU A 170 28.31 8.03 -1.14
CA LEU A 170 29.29 7.24 -1.91
C LEU A 170 30.60 7.98 -2.15
N GLU A 171 30.65 9.31 -2.16
CA GLU A 171 31.91 10.08 -2.20
C GLU A 171 32.67 10.03 -0.88
N SER A 172 31.98 9.83 0.24
CA SER A 172 32.58 9.84 1.57
C SER A 172 33.59 8.70 1.76
N PRO A 173 34.86 8.98 2.18
CA PRO A 173 35.88 7.95 2.34
C PRO A 173 35.55 6.93 3.44
N ASP A 174 34.68 7.27 4.40
CA ASP A 174 34.35 6.43 5.55
C ASP A 174 33.22 5.47 5.29
N ILE A 175 32.42 5.70 4.23
CA ILE A 175 31.25 4.87 3.90
C ILE A 175 31.62 3.91 2.77
N ASN A 176 31.60 2.62 3.03
CA ASN A 176 32.02 1.56 2.12
C ASN A 176 30.86 0.74 1.56
N TYR A 177 29.73 0.78 2.25
CA TYR A 177 28.54 -0.02 1.92
C TYR A 177 27.29 0.76 2.29
N ILE A 178 26.35 0.88 1.35
CA ILE A 178 25.04 1.52 1.56
C ILE A 178 23.90 0.62 1.12
N SER A 179 22.72 0.84 1.71
CA SER A 179 21.43 0.32 1.23
C SER A 179 20.65 1.42 0.51
N VAL A 180 20.08 1.07 -0.65
CA VAL A 180 19.25 1.96 -1.46
C VAL A 180 17.88 1.31 -1.66
N LYS A 181 16.81 2.11 -1.63
CA LYS A 181 15.44 1.71 -1.91
C LYS A 181 14.96 2.40 -3.18
N ILE A 182 14.24 1.69 -4.04
CA ILE A 182 13.70 2.32 -5.27
C ILE A 182 12.72 3.44 -4.96
N SER A 183 11.89 3.25 -3.93
CA SER A 183 10.96 4.26 -3.40
C SER A 183 11.64 5.53 -2.89
N GLY A 184 12.95 5.46 -2.58
CA GLY A 184 13.75 6.58 -2.14
C GLY A 184 14.38 7.41 -3.27
N ILE A 185 14.47 6.87 -4.46
CA ILE A 185 15.11 7.52 -5.60
C ILE A 185 14.17 7.86 -6.76
N TYR A 186 12.90 7.56 -6.61
CA TYR A 186 11.86 7.92 -7.59
C TYR A 186 10.51 8.02 -6.86
N ALA A 187 9.77 9.12 -7.11
CA ALA A 187 8.47 9.35 -6.51
C ALA A 187 7.34 8.68 -7.31
N GLN A 188 6.24 8.37 -6.63
CA GLN A 188 4.96 7.96 -7.22
C GLN A 188 5.05 6.76 -8.18
N THR A 189 5.92 5.78 -7.86
CA THR A 189 5.92 4.49 -8.56
C THR A 189 4.65 3.71 -8.24
N HIS A 190 4.02 3.15 -9.28
CA HIS A 190 2.93 2.18 -9.17
C HIS A 190 2.96 1.20 -10.34
N ALA A 191 2.32 0.05 -10.20
CA ALA A 191 2.41 -1.06 -11.13
C ALA A 191 2.17 -0.70 -12.60
N LEU A 192 1.26 0.24 -12.87
CA LEU A 192 0.92 0.64 -14.24
C LEU A 192 1.88 1.68 -14.85
N ASN A 193 2.81 2.27 -14.05
CA ASN A 193 3.82 3.20 -14.57
C ASN A 193 5.24 2.64 -14.58
N TYR A 194 5.45 1.39 -14.22
CA TYR A 194 6.78 0.79 -14.16
C TYR A 194 7.53 0.89 -15.49
N GLU A 195 6.88 0.67 -16.62
CA GLU A 195 7.53 0.77 -17.94
C GLU A 195 7.98 2.20 -18.26
N GLU A 196 7.24 3.21 -17.84
CA GLU A 196 7.60 4.61 -18.02
C GLU A 196 8.71 5.07 -17.08
N SER A 197 8.70 4.62 -15.82
CA SER A 197 9.70 4.97 -14.80
C SER A 197 11.00 4.18 -14.94
N PHE A 198 10.98 3.03 -15.61
CA PHE A 198 12.11 2.11 -15.70
C PHE A 198 13.38 2.73 -16.28
N PRO A 199 13.37 3.46 -17.42
CA PRO A 199 14.58 4.08 -17.98
C PRO A 199 15.27 5.05 -17.02
N GLU A 200 14.48 5.87 -16.31
CA GLU A 200 15.00 6.83 -15.33
C GLU A 200 15.62 6.11 -14.13
N LEU A 201 14.97 5.08 -13.62
CA LEU A 201 15.50 4.26 -12.53
C LEU A 201 16.78 3.51 -12.93
N VAL A 202 16.85 2.99 -14.16
CA VAL A 202 18.10 2.40 -14.71
C VAL A 202 19.21 3.45 -14.76
N SER A 203 18.90 4.68 -15.19
CA SER A 203 19.85 5.79 -15.23
C SER A 203 20.36 6.14 -13.82
N ARG A 204 19.47 6.35 -12.85
CA ARG A 204 19.82 6.70 -11.47
C ARG A 204 20.63 5.60 -10.78
N MET A 205 20.19 4.34 -10.91
CA MET A 205 20.93 3.20 -10.34
C MET A 205 22.31 3.02 -11.01
N SER A 206 22.39 3.22 -12.34
CA SER A 206 23.68 3.18 -13.05
C SER A 206 24.66 4.25 -12.55
N ALA A 207 24.16 5.46 -12.29
CA ALA A 207 25.01 6.52 -11.74
C ALA A 207 25.49 6.21 -10.32
N LEU A 208 24.62 5.59 -9.47
CA LEU A 208 25.02 5.14 -8.13
C LEU A 208 26.10 4.04 -8.21
N TYR A 209 25.94 3.05 -9.07
CA TYR A 209 26.94 1.99 -9.24
C TYR A 209 28.26 2.53 -9.81
N GLN A 210 28.20 3.46 -10.78
CA GLN A 210 29.39 4.11 -11.31
C GLN A 210 30.10 4.91 -10.22
N LYS A 211 29.37 5.67 -9.39
CA LYS A 211 29.93 6.40 -8.27
C LYS A 211 30.61 5.47 -7.25
N ALA A 212 30.03 4.30 -6.97
CA ALA A 212 30.62 3.30 -6.08
C ALA A 212 31.93 2.72 -6.63
N ILE A 213 32.08 2.65 -7.95
CA ILE A 213 33.31 2.22 -8.63
C ILE A 213 34.37 3.34 -8.61
N ASP A 214 33.96 4.58 -8.88
CA ASP A 214 34.86 5.74 -9.01
C ASP A 214 35.49 6.18 -7.68
N PHE A 215 34.81 5.89 -6.54
CA PHE A 215 35.24 6.21 -5.19
C PHE A 215 35.56 4.94 -4.37
N PRO A 216 36.59 4.17 -4.75
CA PRO A 216 36.94 2.94 -4.07
C PRO A 216 37.44 3.20 -2.65
N TYR A 217 37.36 2.21 -1.78
CA TYR A 217 37.96 2.23 -0.46
C TYR A 217 39.07 1.20 -0.35
N THR A 218 39.93 1.34 0.66
CA THR A 218 40.96 0.34 1.00
C THR A 218 40.43 -0.50 2.14
N ASP A 219 40.33 -1.83 1.93
CA ASP A 219 39.90 -2.77 2.95
C ASP A 219 40.96 -3.01 4.04
N GLU A 220 40.65 -3.87 5.04
CA GLU A 220 41.54 -4.22 6.13
C GLU A 220 42.84 -4.92 5.72
N ASP A 221 42.84 -5.52 4.52
CA ASP A 221 43.99 -6.20 3.93
C ASP A 221 44.82 -5.26 3.01
N GLY A 222 44.48 -3.97 2.94
CA GLY A 222 45.13 -2.99 2.10
C GLY A 222 44.75 -3.04 0.62
N ILE A 223 43.70 -3.78 0.24
CA ILE A 223 43.25 -3.96 -1.14
C ILE A 223 42.22 -2.88 -1.47
N LYS A 224 42.38 -2.23 -2.63
CA LYS A 224 41.39 -1.31 -3.15
C LYS A 224 40.18 -2.08 -3.68
N ARG A 225 38.98 -1.73 -3.20
CA ARG A 225 37.71 -2.31 -3.60
C ARG A 225 36.68 -1.23 -3.93
N SER A 226 35.83 -1.49 -4.91
CA SER A 226 34.64 -0.67 -5.15
C SER A 226 33.72 -0.72 -3.92
N LYS A 227 33.06 0.39 -3.65
CA LYS A 227 32.03 0.41 -2.59
C LYS A 227 30.86 -0.48 -2.98
N PHE A 228 30.14 -0.98 -1.98
CA PHE A 228 29.08 -1.93 -2.19
C PHE A 228 27.70 -1.26 -2.01
N ILE A 229 26.78 -1.55 -2.92
CA ILE A 229 25.39 -1.10 -2.84
C ILE A 229 24.49 -2.33 -2.75
N ASN A 230 23.61 -2.32 -1.75
CA ASN A 230 22.52 -3.29 -1.61
C ASN A 230 21.20 -2.62 -1.96
N LEU A 231 20.44 -3.26 -2.83
CA LEU A 231 19.10 -2.81 -3.17
C LEU A 231 18.13 -3.46 -2.17
N ASP A 232 17.58 -2.65 -1.28
CA ASP A 232 16.64 -3.13 -0.26
C ASP A 232 15.25 -3.34 -0.87
N MET A 233 14.55 -4.35 -0.38
CA MET A 233 13.18 -4.70 -0.76
C MET A 233 12.25 -4.34 0.39
N GLU A 234 11.14 -3.67 0.09
CA GLU A 234 10.21 -3.19 1.11
C GLU A 234 8.86 -3.89 1.00
N GLU A 235 8.02 -3.47 0.06
CA GLU A 235 6.66 -3.96 -0.12
C GLU A 235 6.60 -5.02 -1.21
N TYR A 236 5.62 -5.93 -1.12
CA TYR A 236 5.38 -6.97 -2.11
C TYR A 236 5.20 -6.41 -3.52
N LYS A 237 4.47 -5.30 -3.64
CA LYS A 237 4.19 -4.64 -4.93
C LYS A 237 5.45 -4.29 -5.73
N ASP A 238 6.54 -3.96 -5.04
CA ASP A 238 7.78 -3.52 -5.68
C ASP A 238 8.77 -4.68 -5.91
N ALA A 239 8.49 -5.89 -5.40
CA ALA A 239 9.46 -6.99 -5.37
C ALA A 239 9.92 -7.43 -6.76
N HIS A 240 8.99 -7.74 -7.66
CA HIS A 240 9.30 -8.14 -9.04
C HIS A 240 9.99 -7.02 -9.83
N PHE A 241 9.53 -5.77 -9.63
CA PHE A 241 10.11 -4.62 -10.31
C PHE A 241 11.54 -4.34 -9.84
N THR A 242 11.81 -4.44 -8.53
CA THR A 242 13.14 -4.30 -7.94
C THR A 242 14.11 -5.35 -8.48
N LEU A 243 13.67 -6.59 -8.59
CA LEU A 243 14.47 -7.69 -9.14
C LEU A 243 14.80 -7.46 -10.64
N ARG A 244 13.82 -7.03 -11.42
CA ARG A 244 14.00 -6.67 -12.84
C ARG A 244 15.00 -5.52 -13.00
N LEU A 245 14.88 -4.45 -12.20
CA LEU A 245 15.77 -3.30 -12.22
C LEU A 245 17.21 -3.71 -11.88
N PHE A 246 17.39 -4.47 -10.80
CA PHE A 246 18.71 -4.98 -10.38
C PHE A 246 19.43 -5.72 -11.49
N LYS A 247 18.75 -6.67 -12.14
CA LYS A 247 19.32 -7.45 -13.25
C LYS A 247 19.61 -6.57 -14.47
N ALA A 248 18.71 -5.67 -14.84
CA ALA A 248 18.87 -4.80 -16.01
C ALA A 248 20.10 -3.90 -15.88
N VAL A 249 20.29 -3.26 -14.70
CA VAL A 249 21.44 -2.39 -14.48
C VAL A 249 22.74 -3.18 -14.47
N LEU A 250 22.79 -4.33 -13.79
CA LEU A 250 24.01 -5.16 -13.74
C LEU A 250 24.36 -5.83 -15.07
N ASN A 251 23.42 -5.93 -16.01
CA ASN A 251 23.68 -6.40 -17.37
C ASN A 251 24.37 -5.37 -18.27
N LEU A 252 24.45 -4.12 -17.86
CA LEU A 252 25.18 -3.10 -18.63
C LEU A 252 26.68 -3.44 -18.66
N PRO A 253 27.35 -3.32 -19.81
CA PRO A 253 28.74 -3.77 -19.98
C PRO A 253 29.72 -3.19 -18.96
N GLN A 254 29.53 -1.93 -18.56
CA GLN A 254 30.41 -1.23 -17.60
C GLN A 254 30.34 -1.85 -16.20
N PHE A 255 29.27 -2.56 -15.85
CA PHE A 255 29.09 -3.19 -14.53
C PHE A 255 29.40 -4.68 -14.52
N LYS A 256 29.98 -5.22 -15.60
CA LYS A 256 30.34 -6.65 -15.69
C LYS A 256 31.17 -7.11 -14.49
N ASN A 257 32.12 -6.29 -14.03
CA ASN A 257 33.03 -6.60 -12.92
C ASN A 257 32.59 -5.99 -11.58
N TYR A 258 31.40 -5.37 -11.52
CA TYR A 258 30.88 -4.79 -10.28
C TYR A 258 29.99 -5.78 -9.55
N SER A 259 30.23 -5.96 -8.25
CA SER A 259 29.39 -6.78 -7.35
C SER A 259 28.43 -5.90 -6.57
N ALA A 260 27.15 -6.20 -6.64
CA ALA A 260 26.11 -5.52 -5.88
C ALA A 260 25.20 -6.55 -5.16
N GLY A 261 24.37 -6.07 -4.23
CA GLY A 261 23.45 -6.91 -3.46
C GLY A 261 21.99 -6.57 -3.68
N ILE A 262 21.14 -7.55 -3.39
CA ILE A 262 19.68 -7.42 -3.34
C ILE A 262 19.13 -8.19 -2.14
N VAL A 263 17.97 -7.77 -1.61
CA VAL A 263 17.29 -8.44 -0.51
C VAL A 263 16.25 -9.43 -1.03
N VAL A 264 16.14 -10.60 -0.38
CA VAL A 264 15.04 -11.55 -0.56
C VAL A 264 14.40 -11.82 0.81
N GLN A 265 13.07 -11.78 0.85
CA GLN A 265 12.27 -11.84 2.06
C GLN A 265 11.60 -13.21 2.19
N ALA A 266 12.04 -14.04 3.14
CA ALA A 266 11.56 -15.42 3.31
C ALA A 266 10.09 -15.55 3.73
N TYR A 267 9.46 -14.46 4.21
CA TYR A 267 8.03 -14.48 4.54
C TYR A 267 7.12 -14.58 3.30
N LEU A 268 7.67 -14.38 2.09
CA LEU A 268 6.98 -14.58 0.82
C LEU A 268 7.20 -16.01 0.31
N PRO A 269 6.15 -16.72 -0.12
CA PRO A 269 6.31 -17.95 -0.91
C PRO A 269 7.15 -17.73 -2.16
N ASP A 270 6.97 -16.61 -2.84
CA ASP A 270 7.69 -16.16 -4.06
C ASP A 270 9.21 -16.04 -3.86
N ALA A 271 9.70 -15.98 -2.63
CA ALA A 271 11.13 -15.87 -2.33
C ALA A 271 11.97 -17.02 -2.94
N TYR A 272 11.37 -18.20 -3.10
CA TYR A 272 12.02 -19.34 -3.75
C TYR A 272 12.24 -19.09 -5.24
N ASP A 273 11.25 -18.51 -5.91
CA ASP A 273 11.34 -18.15 -7.34
C ASP A 273 12.29 -16.98 -7.55
N PHE A 274 12.25 -15.97 -6.66
CA PHE A 274 13.22 -14.86 -6.69
C PHE A 274 14.66 -15.38 -6.53
N GLN A 275 14.92 -16.30 -5.62
CA GLN A 275 16.24 -16.93 -5.50
C GLN A 275 16.60 -17.73 -6.75
N THR A 276 15.65 -18.43 -7.38
CA THR A 276 15.87 -19.15 -8.63
C THR A 276 16.35 -18.22 -9.73
N GLU A 277 15.61 -17.15 -9.93
CA GLU A 277 15.90 -16.15 -10.96
C GLU A 277 17.25 -15.44 -10.71
N LEU A 278 17.58 -15.16 -9.44
CA LEU A 278 18.88 -14.61 -9.07
C LEU A 278 20.03 -15.59 -9.30
N LEU A 279 19.84 -16.88 -9.01
CA LEU A 279 20.84 -17.92 -9.24
C LEU A 279 21.12 -18.12 -10.74
N GLU A 280 20.08 -18.18 -11.55
CA GLU A 280 20.21 -18.29 -13.03
C GLU A 280 20.96 -17.08 -13.59
N PHE A 281 20.57 -15.87 -13.18
CA PHE A 281 21.24 -14.63 -13.56
C PHE A 281 22.72 -14.60 -13.11
N ALA A 282 23.00 -14.97 -11.85
CA ALA A 282 24.34 -14.96 -11.30
C ALA A 282 25.26 -16.01 -11.98
N LYS A 283 24.73 -17.21 -12.27
CA LYS A 283 25.46 -18.25 -13.01
C LYS A 283 25.86 -17.76 -14.41
N ALA A 284 24.85 -17.28 -15.17
CA ALA A 284 25.12 -16.74 -16.52
C ALA A 284 26.16 -15.60 -16.50
N ARG A 285 26.10 -14.73 -15.51
CA ARG A 285 27.02 -13.62 -15.33
C ARG A 285 28.45 -14.09 -15.02
N VAL A 286 28.61 -14.99 -14.05
CA VAL A 286 29.94 -15.48 -13.64
C VAL A 286 30.55 -16.38 -14.72
N ASP A 287 29.77 -17.23 -15.37
CA ASP A 287 30.24 -18.07 -16.48
C ASP A 287 30.65 -17.22 -17.70
N GLY A 288 30.02 -16.05 -17.88
CA GLY A 288 30.45 -15.02 -18.82
C GLY A 288 31.68 -14.20 -18.38
N GLY A 289 32.34 -14.55 -17.27
CA GLY A 289 33.50 -13.85 -16.69
C GLY A 289 33.19 -12.55 -15.98
N GLY A 290 31.97 -12.38 -15.49
CA GLY A 290 31.55 -11.27 -14.65
C GLY A 290 31.69 -11.55 -13.15
N ALA A 291 31.51 -10.50 -12.32
CA ALA A 291 31.57 -10.63 -10.86
C ALA A 291 30.33 -11.35 -10.28
N PRO A 292 30.48 -12.09 -9.15
CA PRO A 292 29.34 -12.63 -8.42
C PRO A 292 28.49 -11.49 -7.82
N ILE A 293 27.25 -11.82 -7.48
CA ILE A 293 26.36 -10.91 -6.77
C ILE A 293 26.07 -11.42 -5.36
N LYS A 294 25.40 -10.59 -4.54
CA LYS A 294 25.05 -10.97 -3.17
C LYS A 294 23.53 -10.93 -2.96
N MET A 295 23.00 -11.93 -2.30
CA MET A 295 21.63 -11.95 -1.80
C MET A 295 21.64 -11.81 -0.27
N ARG A 296 21.00 -10.76 0.26
CA ARG A 296 20.69 -10.66 1.69
C ARG A 296 19.38 -11.40 1.94
N LEU A 297 19.43 -12.49 2.67
CA LEU A 297 18.24 -13.23 3.06
C LEU A 297 17.73 -12.73 4.40
N VAL A 298 16.53 -12.16 4.40
CA VAL A 298 15.80 -11.68 5.59
C VAL A 298 14.53 -12.49 5.80
N LYS A 299 13.98 -12.47 7.02
CA LYS A 299 12.67 -13.10 7.27
C LYS A 299 11.52 -12.27 6.72
N GLY A 300 11.55 -10.96 6.86
CA GLY A 300 10.56 -9.99 6.37
C GLY A 300 10.23 -8.98 7.46
N CYS A 301 9.77 -7.79 7.07
CA CYS A 301 9.56 -6.68 8.01
C CYS A 301 8.25 -5.90 7.82
N ASN A 302 7.41 -6.26 6.83
CA ASN A 302 6.20 -5.50 6.45
C ASN A 302 4.91 -6.27 6.68
N LEU A 303 4.92 -7.24 7.61
CA LEU A 303 3.83 -8.19 7.88
C LEU A 303 2.47 -7.50 8.07
N GLU A 304 2.41 -6.48 8.94
CA GLU A 304 1.17 -5.79 9.27
C GLU A 304 0.65 -5.00 8.08
N MET A 305 1.53 -4.32 7.36
CA MET A 305 1.14 -3.50 6.20
C MET A 305 0.62 -4.37 5.06
N GLU A 306 1.30 -5.48 4.73
CA GLU A 306 0.84 -6.43 3.70
C GLU A 306 -0.53 -7.03 4.07
N THR A 307 -0.74 -7.36 5.35
CA THR A 307 -2.00 -7.88 5.85
C THR A 307 -3.13 -6.85 5.73
N VAL A 308 -2.88 -5.60 6.12
CA VAL A 308 -3.87 -4.51 6.04
C VAL A 308 -4.23 -4.21 4.58
N ILE A 309 -3.24 -4.04 3.71
CA ILE A 309 -3.47 -3.75 2.29
C ILE A 309 -4.27 -4.89 1.63
N SER A 310 -3.87 -6.14 1.86
CA SER A 310 -4.57 -7.30 1.31
C SER A 310 -6.02 -7.37 1.77
N SER A 311 -6.26 -7.13 3.06
CA SER A 311 -7.62 -7.09 3.63
C SER A 311 -8.47 -5.97 3.03
N LEU A 312 -7.92 -4.76 2.88
CA LEU A 312 -8.63 -3.61 2.31
C LEU A 312 -8.97 -3.80 0.82
N LYS A 313 -8.13 -4.52 0.08
CA LYS A 313 -8.27 -4.77 -1.36
C LYS A 313 -9.01 -6.07 -1.69
N GLY A 314 -9.33 -6.89 -0.70
CA GLY A 314 -9.90 -8.21 -0.90
C GLY A 314 -8.94 -9.21 -1.56
N TRP A 315 -7.63 -8.99 -1.43
CA TRP A 315 -6.61 -9.86 -2.00
C TRP A 315 -6.17 -10.95 -1.02
N PRO A 316 -5.72 -12.11 -1.51
CA PRO A 316 -4.99 -13.05 -0.66
C PRO A 316 -3.73 -12.38 -0.09
N ASN A 317 -3.46 -12.62 1.21
CA ASN A 317 -2.27 -12.10 1.83
C ASN A 317 -1.02 -12.73 1.17
N PRO A 318 -0.04 -11.95 0.67
CA PRO A 318 1.13 -12.49 -0.03
C PRO A 318 2.11 -13.23 0.89
N ILE A 319 1.98 -13.06 2.21
CA ILE A 319 2.90 -13.62 3.18
C ILE A 319 2.46 -15.00 3.68
N ARG A 320 3.41 -15.78 4.16
CA ARG A 320 3.16 -17.06 4.79
C ARG A 320 2.32 -16.92 6.06
N PRO A 321 1.36 -17.83 6.32
CA PRO A 321 0.37 -17.64 7.37
C PRO A 321 0.92 -17.80 8.79
N SER A 322 2.09 -18.44 8.96
CA SER A 322 2.68 -18.67 10.27
C SER A 322 4.18 -18.37 10.34
N LYS A 323 4.64 -18.03 11.55
CA LYS A 323 6.06 -17.82 11.83
C LYS A 323 6.89 -19.10 11.55
N THR A 324 6.34 -20.27 11.85
CA THR A 324 7.00 -21.58 11.57
C THR A 324 7.24 -21.75 10.07
N GLU A 325 6.27 -21.40 9.22
CA GLU A 325 6.44 -21.46 7.76
C GLU A 325 7.45 -20.44 7.25
N VAL A 326 7.50 -19.24 7.83
CA VAL A 326 8.52 -18.23 7.50
C VAL A 326 9.91 -18.76 7.84
N ASP A 327 10.07 -19.34 9.03
CA ASP A 327 11.34 -19.89 9.46
C ASP A 327 11.74 -21.13 8.63
N ALA A 328 10.81 -21.99 8.29
CA ALA A 328 11.04 -23.14 7.40
C ALA A 328 11.49 -22.70 6.00
N ASN A 329 10.83 -21.69 5.41
CA ASN A 329 11.24 -21.12 4.12
C ASN A 329 12.64 -20.47 4.21
N TYR A 330 12.93 -19.79 5.31
CA TYR A 330 14.26 -19.23 5.55
C TYR A 330 15.33 -20.31 5.53
N LEU A 331 15.10 -21.47 6.21
CA LEU A 331 16.01 -22.61 6.19
C LEU A 331 16.16 -23.22 4.80
N CYS A 332 15.06 -23.38 4.06
CA CYS A 332 15.08 -23.88 2.68
C CYS A 332 15.95 -22.99 1.76
N LEU A 333 15.78 -21.67 1.83
CA LEU A 333 16.55 -20.69 1.06
C LEU A 333 18.03 -20.66 1.47
N LEU A 334 18.34 -20.87 2.77
CA LEU A 334 19.71 -21.00 3.27
C LEU A 334 20.39 -22.25 2.67
N GLU A 335 19.75 -23.42 2.74
CA GLU A 335 20.29 -24.65 2.20
C GLU A 335 20.65 -24.51 0.73
N ARG A 336 19.70 -24.00 -0.05
CA ARG A 336 19.89 -23.80 -1.47
C ARG A 336 20.99 -22.78 -1.79
N GLY A 337 21.02 -21.65 -1.06
CA GLY A 337 22.00 -20.58 -1.28
C GLY A 337 23.42 -20.95 -0.89
N LEU A 338 23.59 -21.85 0.08
CA LEU A 338 24.92 -22.29 0.58
C LEU A 338 25.50 -23.50 -0.14
N MET A 339 24.75 -24.14 -1.08
CA MET A 339 25.33 -25.18 -1.94
C MET A 339 26.55 -24.64 -2.68
N PRO A 340 27.64 -25.41 -2.82
CA PRO A 340 28.91 -24.92 -3.40
C PRO A 340 28.76 -24.26 -4.78
N GLU A 341 27.96 -24.86 -5.67
CA GLU A 341 27.69 -24.37 -7.02
C GLU A 341 26.89 -23.05 -7.02
N ASN A 342 26.05 -22.82 -6.00
CA ASN A 342 25.24 -21.61 -5.84
C ASN A 342 26.00 -20.52 -5.10
N ALA A 343 26.64 -20.86 -3.99
CA ALA A 343 27.36 -19.89 -3.15
C ALA A 343 28.51 -19.20 -3.89
N ARG A 344 29.16 -19.90 -4.84
CA ARG A 344 30.22 -19.35 -5.70
C ARG A 344 29.76 -18.15 -6.53
N VAL A 345 28.52 -18.13 -6.98
CA VAL A 345 27.96 -17.11 -7.87
C VAL A 345 27.05 -16.11 -7.18
N LEU A 346 26.34 -16.56 -6.14
CA LEU A 346 25.40 -15.78 -5.36
C LEU A 346 25.81 -15.83 -3.88
N HIS A 347 26.62 -14.87 -3.44
CA HIS A 347 27.06 -14.78 -2.05
C HIS A 347 25.87 -14.53 -1.13
N LEU A 348 25.91 -15.08 0.07
CA LEU A 348 24.77 -15.01 1.00
C LEU A 348 25.04 -14.08 2.19
N GLY A 349 24.18 -13.09 2.38
CA GLY A 349 24.05 -12.33 3.62
C GLY A 349 22.97 -12.96 4.51
N VAL A 350 23.38 -13.62 5.58
CA VAL A 350 22.47 -14.27 6.54
C VAL A 350 22.00 -13.25 7.56
N ALA A 351 20.83 -12.65 7.33
CA ALA A 351 20.29 -11.61 8.19
C ALA A 351 19.40 -12.23 9.29
N SER A 352 19.93 -12.37 10.50
CA SER A 352 19.20 -12.94 11.63
C SER A 352 19.86 -12.62 12.97
N HIS A 353 19.03 -12.51 14.03
CA HIS A 353 19.45 -12.53 15.42
C HIS A 353 19.11 -13.86 16.12
N ASN A 354 18.41 -14.77 15.45
CA ASN A 354 17.99 -16.05 15.99
C ASN A 354 19.19 -17.01 16.03
N LEU A 355 19.58 -17.43 17.24
CA LEU A 355 20.74 -18.30 17.48
C LEU A 355 20.66 -19.61 16.70
N PHE A 356 19.48 -20.21 16.58
CA PHE A 356 19.27 -21.47 15.86
C PHE A 356 19.46 -21.31 14.35
N SER A 357 18.89 -20.25 13.77
CA SER A 357 19.07 -19.94 12.33
C SER A 357 20.54 -19.65 12.00
N ILE A 358 21.24 -18.93 12.89
CA ILE A 358 22.68 -18.61 12.76
C ILE A 358 23.52 -19.88 12.85
N ALA A 359 23.26 -20.72 13.85
CA ALA A 359 23.96 -21.98 14.04
C ALA A 359 23.80 -22.92 12.84
N TYR A 360 22.57 -23.03 12.35
CA TYR A 360 22.26 -23.83 11.17
C TYR A 360 23.01 -23.36 9.93
N ALA A 361 22.95 -22.06 9.63
CA ALA A 361 23.65 -21.46 8.49
C ALA A 361 25.17 -21.68 8.57
N TYR A 362 25.76 -21.51 9.78
CA TYR A 362 27.19 -21.72 9.99
C TYR A 362 27.60 -23.17 9.75
N LEU A 363 26.91 -24.12 10.39
CA LEU A 363 27.21 -25.55 10.26
C LEU A 363 27.04 -26.04 8.82
N LEU A 364 25.99 -25.56 8.15
CA LEU A 364 25.75 -25.88 6.75
C LEU A 364 26.88 -25.36 5.85
N ALA A 365 27.29 -24.11 6.03
CA ALA A 365 28.38 -23.50 5.28
C ALA A 365 29.73 -24.20 5.56
N GLN A 366 29.95 -24.65 6.80
CA GLN A 366 31.14 -25.47 7.13
C GLN A 366 31.12 -26.81 6.40
N LYS A 367 30.00 -27.53 6.45
CA LYS A 367 29.85 -28.84 5.80
C LYS A 367 30.05 -28.77 4.26
N TYR A 368 29.60 -27.65 3.65
CA TYR A 368 29.78 -27.41 2.24
C TYR A 368 31.12 -26.75 1.86
N GLY A 369 31.90 -26.29 2.83
CA GLY A 369 33.13 -25.52 2.56
C GLY A 369 32.88 -24.14 1.97
N THR A 370 31.71 -23.53 2.22
CA THR A 370 31.24 -22.26 1.59
C THR A 370 31.24 -21.06 2.55
N THR A 371 31.89 -21.17 3.70
CA THR A 371 31.99 -20.08 4.70
C THR A 371 32.57 -18.78 4.12
N GLY A 372 33.47 -18.85 3.13
CA GLY A 372 34.04 -17.70 2.44
C GLY A 372 33.05 -16.89 1.60
N TYR A 373 31.91 -17.47 1.23
CA TYR A 373 30.85 -16.84 0.45
C TYR A 373 29.67 -16.36 1.28
N MET A 374 29.78 -16.38 2.61
CA MET A 374 28.72 -16.01 3.54
C MET A 374 29.17 -14.90 4.48
N THR A 375 28.24 -14.01 4.84
CA THR A 375 28.39 -13.02 5.91
C THR A 375 27.16 -13.07 6.81
N PHE A 376 27.35 -12.87 8.13
CA PHE A 376 26.22 -12.63 9.03
C PHE A 376 25.88 -11.15 9.01
N GLU A 377 24.61 -10.82 8.88
CA GLU A 377 24.14 -9.45 8.87
C GLU A 377 23.19 -9.21 10.05
N MET A 378 23.49 -8.18 10.85
CA MET A 378 22.75 -7.88 12.07
C MET A 378 22.46 -6.39 12.16
N LEU A 379 21.51 -6.03 13.03
CA LEU A 379 21.16 -4.62 13.24
C LEU A 379 22.09 -3.98 14.25
N GLU A 380 22.62 -2.80 13.96
CA GLU A 380 23.41 -1.99 14.90
C GLU A 380 22.59 -1.68 16.16
N GLY A 381 23.20 -1.82 17.33
CA GLY A 381 22.60 -1.49 18.61
C GLY A 381 21.59 -2.51 19.17
N MET A 382 21.34 -3.59 18.40
CA MET A 382 20.35 -4.61 18.80
C MET A 382 20.98 -5.88 19.29
N ALA A 383 21.39 -6.43 20.06
CA ALA A 383 22.11 -7.67 20.39
C ALA A 383 23.62 -7.58 20.15
N ASN A 384 24.25 -6.53 20.64
CA ASN A 384 25.67 -6.28 20.43
C ASN A 384 26.58 -7.42 20.93
N HIS A 385 26.20 -8.12 22.00
CA HIS A 385 26.90 -9.32 22.50
C HIS A 385 26.92 -10.44 21.45
N LEU A 386 25.89 -10.56 20.62
CA LEU A 386 25.78 -11.61 19.60
C LEU A 386 26.75 -11.36 18.41
N TRP A 387 26.79 -10.15 17.87
CA TRP A 387 27.72 -9.89 16.77
C TRP A 387 29.20 -9.96 17.25
N ARG A 388 29.50 -9.57 18.52
CA ARG A 388 30.82 -9.77 19.11
C ARG A 388 31.17 -11.25 19.25
N ALA A 389 30.23 -12.05 19.71
CA ALA A 389 30.42 -13.52 19.79
C ALA A 389 30.68 -14.12 18.40
N GLN A 390 29.94 -13.70 17.36
CA GLN A 390 30.17 -14.13 15.99
C GLN A 390 31.59 -13.76 15.50
N SER A 391 32.02 -12.52 15.74
CA SER A 391 33.38 -12.06 15.38
C SER A 391 34.47 -12.86 16.13
N MET A 392 34.29 -13.13 17.42
CA MET A 392 35.22 -13.98 18.22
C MET A 392 35.31 -15.41 17.69
N LEU A 393 34.23 -15.94 17.12
CA LEU A 393 34.20 -17.25 16.49
C LEU A 393 34.75 -17.25 15.05
N GLY A 394 35.34 -16.12 14.60
CA GLY A 394 35.97 -15.98 13.28
C GLY A 394 34.98 -15.75 12.12
N ASN A 395 33.73 -15.44 12.42
CA ASN A 395 32.72 -15.17 11.39
C ASN A 395 32.80 -13.74 10.89
N ARG A 396 32.53 -13.52 9.60
CA ARG A 396 32.39 -12.21 8.99
C ARG A 396 31.04 -11.60 9.35
N VAL A 397 31.05 -10.41 9.94
CA VAL A 397 29.83 -9.72 10.38
C VAL A 397 29.71 -8.36 9.68
N ILE A 398 28.50 -8.04 9.23
CA ILE A 398 28.11 -6.72 8.74
C ILE A 398 26.97 -6.21 9.60
N LEU A 399 27.09 -4.97 10.08
CA LEU A 399 26.01 -4.31 10.83
C LEU A 399 25.24 -3.38 9.90
N TYR A 400 23.94 -3.52 9.88
CA TYR A 400 23.01 -2.60 9.24
C TYR A 400 22.86 -1.39 10.15
N THR A 401 23.39 -0.27 9.72
CA THR A 401 23.60 0.92 10.53
C THR A 401 22.68 2.05 10.06
N PRO A 402 21.53 2.25 10.69
CA PRO A 402 20.66 3.37 10.39
C PRO A 402 21.30 4.68 10.82
N VAL A 403 21.33 5.64 9.92
CA VAL A 403 21.87 6.98 10.20
C VAL A 403 20.86 8.06 9.86
N VAL A 404 20.86 9.15 10.64
CA VAL A 404 19.98 10.30 10.41
C VAL A 404 20.61 11.57 11.00
N LYS A 405 20.40 12.72 10.34
CA LYS A 405 20.75 14.02 10.90
C LYS A 405 19.83 14.38 12.07
N ASN A 406 20.37 15.12 13.05
CA ASN A 406 19.60 15.53 14.23
C ASN A 406 18.30 16.31 13.88
N GLU A 407 18.33 17.11 12.86
CA GLU A 407 17.18 17.89 12.37
C GLU A 407 16.07 17.02 11.77
N HIS A 408 16.43 15.83 11.26
CA HIS A 408 15.54 14.86 10.62
C HIS A 408 15.24 13.62 11.50
N PHE A 409 15.43 13.73 12.82
CA PHE A 409 15.24 12.60 13.74
C PHE A 409 13.82 12.00 13.68
N LEU A 410 12.82 12.78 13.27
CA LEU A 410 11.47 12.27 13.03
C LEU A 410 11.47 11.06 12.07
N ASN A 411 12.34 11.05 11.07
CA ASN A 411 12.48 9.96 10.09
C ASN A 411 12.93 8.64 10.72
N ALA A 412 13.56 8.71 11.89
CA ALA A 412 14.00 7.53 12.63
C ALA A 412 12.89 6.92 13.50
N VAL A 413 11.83 7.66 13.81
CA VAL A 413 10.78 7.21 14.73
C VAL A 413 10.07 5.96 14.20
N SER A 414 9.68 5.95 12.93
CA SER A 414 9.05 4.79 12.31
C SER A 414 9.95 3.55 12.32
N TYR A 415 11.26 3.74 12.10
CA TYR A 415 12.23 2.66 12.22
C TYR A 415 12.32 2.13 13.65
N LEU A 416 12.38 3.01 14.66
CA LEU A 416 12.46 2.66 16.07
C LEU A 416 11.19 1.93 16.54
N VAL A 417 10.02 2.40 16.15
CA VAL A 417 8.73 1.78 16.49
C VAL A 417 8.67 0.35 15.94
N ARG A 418 9.02 0.14 14.67
CA ARG A 418 9.08 -1.21 14.09
C ARG A 418 10.06 -2.12 14.84
N ARG A 419 11.22 -1.60 15.25
CA ARG A 419 12.19 -2.39 16.07
C ARG A 419 11.60 -2.75 17.42
N MET A 420 10.88 -1.85 18.08
CA MET A 420 10.20 -2.16 19.34
C MET A 420 9.09 -3.20 19.16
N ASP A 421 8.33 -3.11 18.07
CA ASP A 421 7.29 -4.09 17.76
C ASP A 421 7.88 -5.48 17.53
N GLU A 422 8.92 -5.59 16.72
CA GLU A 422 9.64 -6.83 16.51
C GLU A 422 10.22 -7.42 17.79
N ASN A 423 10.87 -6.60 18.63
CA ASN A 423 11.48 -7.02 19.88
C ASN A 423 10.47 -7.46 20.95
N THR A 424 9.19 -7.17 20.76
CA THR A 424 8.13 -7.49 21.73
C THR A 424 7.01 -8.36 21.12
N ALA A 425 7.15 -8.79 19.87
CA ALA A 425 6.20 -9.71 19.24
C ALA A 425 6.32 -11.12 19.87
N PRO A 426 5.20 -11.77 20.24
CA PRO A 426 5.22 -13.04 21.00
C PRO A 426 6.02 -14.16 20.33
N ASP A 427 6.03 -14.22 19.01
CA ASP A 427 6.68 -15.28 18.24
C ASP A 427 8.12 -14.92 17.80
N ASN A 428 8.60 -13.72 18.15
CA ASN A 428 9.93 -13.28 17.74
C ASN A 428 10.99 -13.83 18.70
N PHE A 429 12.10 -14.31 18.14
CA PHE A 429 13.25 -14.77 18.91
C PHE A 429 13.74 -13.73 19.94
N LEU A 430 13.82 -12.45 19.58
CA LEU A 430 14.32 -11.39 20.45
C LEU A 430 13.48 -11.21 21.71
N THR A 431 12.17 -11.41 21.64
CA THR A 431 11.27 -11.36 22.80
C THR A 431 11.67 -12.37 23.89
N HIS A 432 12.05 -13.58 23.45
CA HIS A 432 12.46 -14.65 24.35
C HIS A 432 13.95 -14.55 24.73
N SER A 433 14.76 -13.86 23.94
CA SER A 433 16.21 -13.76 24.15
C SER A 433 16.62 -12.95 25.38
N PHE A 434 15.77 -12.07 25.90
CA PHE A 434 16.11 -11.18 27.01
C PHE A 434 16.35 -11.90 28.33
N ASN A 435 15.76 -13.07 28.54
CA ASN A 435 15.96 -13.93 29.71
C ASN A 435 16.39 -15.34 29.34
N LEU A 436 16.87 -15.53 28.10
CA LEU A 436 17.23 -16.84 27.58
C LEU A 436 18.36 -17.47 28.39
N LYS A 437 18.14 -18.67 28.88
CA LYS A 437 19.13 -19.53 29.53
C LYS A 437 18.89 -20.97 29.11
N PRO A 438 19.93 -21.79 28.98
CA PRO A 438 19.76 -23.23 28.81
C PRO A 438 18.87 -23.82 29.92
N ASP A 439 18.13 -24.85 29.59
CA ASP A 439 17.22 -25.57 30.49
C ASP A 439 16.06 -24.72 31.07
N THR A 440 15.63 -23.68 30.32
CA THR A 440 14.43 -22.88 30.65
C THR A 440 13.32 -23.13 29.63
N LYS A 441 12.08 -22.79 30.01
CA LYS A 441 10.91 -22.89 29.13
C LYS A 441 11.08 -22.06 27.85
N GLU A 442 11.74 -20.91 27.93
CA GLU A 442 12.06 -20.06 26.80
C GLU A 442 13.02 -20.74 25.82
N TRP A 443 14.04 -21.44 26.36
CA TRP A 443 14.96 -22.24 25.55
C TRP A 443 14.23 -23.37 24.82
N ASP A 444 13.43 -24.15 25.57
CA ASP A 444 12.67 -25.28 25.03
C ASP A 444 11.68 -24.81 23.97
N PHE A 445 11.03 -23.66 24.20
CA PHE A 445 10.13 -23.05 23.21
C PHE A 445 10.84 -22.71 21.89
N LEU A 446 12.00 -22.04 21.97
CA LEU A 446 12.77 -21.66 20.78
C LEU A 446 13.38 -22.87 20.07
N ALA A 447 13.85 -23.86 20.80
CA ALA A 447 14.36 -25.12 20.25
C ALA A 447 13.23 -25.85 19.49
N LYS A 448 12.06 -25.99 20.10
CA LYS A 448 10.89 -26.61 19.49
C LYS A 448 10.42 -25.85 18.23
N GLN A 449 10.38 -24.51 18.28
CA GLN A 449 10.03 -23.68 17.10
C GLN A 449 11.00 -23.95 15.94
N PHE A 450 12.29 -24.08 16.21
CA PHE A 450 13.28 -24.42 15.21
C PHE A 450 13.09 -25.86 14.69
N GLU A 451 12.83 -26.83 15.55
CA GLU A 451 12.58 -28.23 15.18
C GLU A 451 11.35 -28.38 14.25
N GLU A 452 10.25 -27.64 14.57
CA GLU A 452 9.06 -27.61 13.74
C GLU A 452 9.35 -27.00 12.36
N ALA A 453 10.08 -25.89 12.30
CA ALA A 453 10.49 -25.25 11.05
C ALA A 453 11.43 -26.17 10.24
N TYR A 454 12.38 -26.85 10.90
CA TYR A 454 13.30 -27.80 10.29
C TYR A 454 12.56 -28.99 9.67
N ALA A 455 11.58 -29.55 10.36
CA ALA A 455 10.75 -30.65 9.85
C ALA A 455 9.88 -30.21 8.67
N MET A 456 9.44 -28.97 8.65
CA MET A 456 8.51 -28.43 7.62
C MET A 456 9.22 -28.00 6.33
N LYS A 457 10.49 -27.61 6.36
CA LYS A 457 11.21 -26.94 5.25
C LYS A 457 11.17 -27.65 3.90
N ASP A 458 11.11 -28.99 3.90
CA ASP A 458 11.09 -29.82 2.68
C ASP A 458 9.66 -30.04 2.13
N HIS A 459 8.63 -29.54 2.84
CA HIS A 459 7.21 -29.74 2.52
C HIS A 459 6.44 -28.46 2.20
N LEU A 460 7.15 -27.32 2.11
CA LEU A 460 6.52 -26.03 1.82
C LEU A 460 6.05 -25.93 0.38
N THR A 461 4.88 -25.33 0.18
CA THR A 461 4.52 -24.82 -1.14
C THR A 461 5.24 -23.48 -1.38
N HIS A 462 5.73 -23.29 -2.61
CA HIS A 462 6.36 -22.02 -3.04
C HIS A 462 5.47 -21.24 -4.01
N VAL A 463 4.21 -21.67 -4.17
CA VAL A 463 3.25 -20.99 -5.03
C VAL A 463 2.76 -19.72 -4.32
N SER A 464 2.85 -18.60 -5.01
CA SER A 464 2.27 -17.34 -4.54
C SER A 464 0.76 -17.46 -4.34
N PRO A 465 0.19 -16.94 -3.26
CA PRO A 465 -1.26 -16.85 -3.11
C PRO A 465 -1.88 -15.75 -4.00
N ARG A 466 -1.07 -14.81 -4.51
CA ARG A 466 -1.47 -13.70 -5.37
C ARG A 466 -1.49 -14.17 -6.84
N VAL A 467 -2.61 -14.71 -7.28
CA VAL A 467 -2.77 -15.36 -8.61
C VAL A 467 -3.92 -14.77 -9.44
N GLN A 468 -4.49 -13.65 -9.01
CA GLN A 468 -5.62 -13.04 -9.72
C GLN A 468 -5.27 -12.80 -11.20
N ASN A 469 -6.18 -13.16 -12.10
CA ASN A 469 -6.02 -12.97 -13.53
C ASN A 469 -7.33 -12.49 -14.18
N ARG A 470 -7.41 -11.21 -14.46
CA ARG A 470 -8.59 -10.58 -15.08
C ARG A 470 -8.77 -10.92 -16.57
N ASN A 471 -7.82 -11.66 -17.19
CA ASN A 471 -7.98 -12.17 -18.55
C ASN A 471 -8.82 -13.47 -18.60
N LEU A 472 -9.02 -14.11 -17.45
CA LEU A 472 -9.87 -15.30 -17.34
C LEU A 472 -11.34 -14.90 -17.16
N PRO A 473 -12.30 -15.74 -17.58
CA PRO A 473 -13.71 -15.52 -17.30
C PRO A 473 -13.97 -15.35 -15.81
N TYR A 474 -14.85 -14.44 -15.46
CA TYR A 474 -15.24 -14.23 -14.07
C TYR A 474 -15.90 -15.48 -13.48
N THR A 475 -15.56 -15.83 -12.26
CA THR A 475 -16.19 -16.91 -11.53
C THR A 475 -17.40 -16.38 -10.76
N PRO A 476 -18.64 -16.75 -11.14
CA PRO A 476 -19.84 -16.21 -10.51
C PRO A 476 -19.91 -16.53 -9.02
N VAL A 477 -20.32 -15.55 -8.22
CA VAL A 477 -20.57 -15.69 -6.78
C VAL A 477 -22.03 -16.05 -6.58
N ALA A 478 -22.30 -17.13 -5.83
CA ALA A 478 -23.66 -17.55 -5.49
C ALA A 478 -24.35 -16.55 -4.53
N PRO A 479 -25.69 -16.39 -4.62
CA PRO A 479 -26.44 -15.59 -3.67
C PRO A 479 -26.18 -16.03 -2.22
N SER A 480 -25.96 -15.06 -1.34
CA SER A 480 -25.60 -15.29 0.07
C SER A 480 -26.31 -14.31 0.99
N ASP A 481 -26.59 -14.73 2.23
CA ASP A 481 -27.11 -13.87 3.30
C ASP A 481 -25.99 -13.08 4.01
N THR A 482 -24.73 -13.38 3.68
CA THR A 482 -23.53 -12.66 4.13
C THR A 482 -22.82 -12.07 2.92
N MET A 483 -22.60 -10.76 2.95
CA MET A 483 -21.90 -10.06 1.89
C MET A 483 -20.39 -10.23 2.04
N GLN A 484 -19.72 -10.45 0.90
CA GLN A 484 -18.28 -10.28 0.74
C GLN A 484 -18.04 -9.21 -0.33
N ASN A 485 -17.09 -8.31 -0.05
CA ASN A 485 -16.72 -7.28 -1.01
C ASN A 485 -16.05 -7.88 -2.25
N GLU A 486 -16.30 -7.26 -3.37
CA GLU A 486 -15.62 -7.60 -4.63
C GLU A 486 -14.16 -7.15 -4.57
N PRO A 487 -13.18 -8.04 -4.83
CA PRO A 487 -11.78 -7.67 -4.83
C PRO A 487 -11.45 -6.65 -5.92
N ASP A 488 -10.65 -5.63 -5.58
CA ASP A 488 -10.02 -4.76 -6.57
C ASP A 488 -9.05 -5.55 -7.47
N THR A 489 -8.73 -5.00 -8.63
CA THR A 489 -7.73 -5.60 -9.51
C THR A 489 -6.33 -5.43 -8.92
N ASP A 490 -5.61 -6.53 -8.82
CA ASP A 490 -4.22 -6.57 -8.42
C ASP A 490 -3.33 -6.22 -9.61
N PHE A 491 -3.01 -4.94 -9.77
CA PHE A 491 -2.19 -4.46 -10.87
C PHE A 491 -0.69 -4.79 -10.71
N ASP A 492 -0.25 -5.29 -9.55
CA ASP A 492 1.13 -5.74 -9.33
C ASP A 492 1.43 -7.01 -10.15
N LEU A 493 0.38 -7.75 -10.53
CA LEU A 493 0.48 -8.95 -11.34
C LEU A 493 0.55 -8.61 -12.84
N SER A 494 1.58 -9.11 -13.52
CA SER A 494 1.86 -8.83 -14.93
C SER A 494 0.70 -9.16 -15.87
N GLN A 495 -0.06 -10.25 -15.60
CA GLN A 495 -1.24 -10.63 -16.37
C GLN A 495 -2.35 -9.57 -16.29
N ASN A 496 -2.50 -8.86 -15.17
CA ASN A 496 -3.47 -7.79 -15.02
C ASN A 496 -3.01 -6.47 -15.67
N GLN A 497 -1.70 -6.23 -15.74
CA GLN A 497 -1.15 -5.14 -16.56
C GLN A 497 -1.41 -5.36 -18.05
N GLU A 498 -1.29 -6.61 -18.52
CA GLU A 498 -1.64 -6.98 -19.90
C GLU A 498 -3.14 -6.81 -20.16
N TRP A 499 -3.99 -7.15 -19.18
CA TRP A 499 -5.43 -6.91 -19.28
C TRP A 499 -5.75 -5.41 -19.46
N VAL A 500 -5.04 -4.50 -18.78
CA VAL A 500 -5.18 -3.04 -18.98
C VAL A 500 -4.81 -2.64 -20.41
N ARG A 501 -3.72 -3.20 -20.97
CA ARG A 501 -3.34 -2.93 -22.37
C ARG A 501 -4.44 -3.35 -23.36
N ARG A 502 -5.12 -4.47 -23.11
CA ARG A 502 -6.26 -4.94 -23.91
C ARG A 502 -7.48 -4.02 -23.80
N ILE A 503 -7.78 -3.51 -22.60
CA ILE A 503 -8.82 -2.48 -22.42
C ILE A 503 -8.51 -1.26 -23.28
N PHE A 504 -7.28 -0.76 -23.23
CA PHE A 504 -6.89 0.41 -24.03
C PHE A 504 -6.94 0.13 -25.53
N ALA A 505 -6.47 -1.02 -25.98
CA ALA A 505 -6.54 -1.41 -27.38
C ALA A 505 -7.99 -1.47 -27.91
N LYS A 506 -8.96 -1.87 -27.08
CA LYS A 506 -10.39 -1.93 -27.43
C LYS A 506 -11.06 -0.55 -27.42
N TRP A 507 -10.76 0.28 -26.40
CA TRP A 507 -11.56 1.47 -26.12
C TRP A 507 -10.94 2.78 -26.60
N LYS A 508 -9.65 2.88 -26.81
CA LYS A 508 -8.99 4.03 -27.43
C LYS A 508 -9.23 3.97 -28.93
N LYS A 509 -10.26 4.70 -29.40
CA LYS A 509 -10.65 4.73 -30.80
C LYS A 509 -9.68 5.56 -31.64
N SER A 510 -9.55 5.19 -32.93
CA SER A 510 -8.69 5.92 -33.90
C SER A 510 -9.35 7.16 -34.54
N GLY A 511 -10.66 7.29 -34.36
CA GLY A 511 -11.47 8.33 -35.04
C GLY A 511 -11.86 8.00 -36.50
N THR A 512 -11.41 6.87 -37.03
CA THR A 512 -11.76 6.41 -38.39
C THR A 512 -12.95 5.45 -38.39
N GLU A 513 -13.41 5.01 -37.22
CA GLU A 513 -14.53 4.08 -37.05
C GLU A 513 -15.86 4.85 -37.03
N GLU A 514 -16.91 4.28 -37.65
CA GLU A 514 -18.26 4.82 -37.50
C GLU A 514 -18.69 4.62 -36.01
N PRO A 515 -19.24 5.69 -35.37
CA PRO A 515 -19.67 5.58 -33.99
C PRO A 515 -20.90 4.67 -33.85
N GLU A 516 -20.88 3.82 -32.79
CA GLU A 516 -22.05 3.02 -32.41
C GLU A 516 -23.24 3.94 -32.08
N ILE A 517 -24.43 3.63 -32.63
CA ILE A 517 -25.68 4.31 -32.26
C ILE A 517 -26.38 3.54 -31.16
N ILE A 518 -26.41 4.12 -29.97
CA ILE A 518 -27.15 3.58 -28.80
C ILE A 518 -28.61 4.03 -28.92
N PRO A 519 -29.56 3.08 -29.01
CA PRO A 519 -30.98 3.41 -29.11
C PRO A 519 -31.57 3.85 -27.76
N LEU A 520 -32.78 4.40 -27.78
CA LEU A 520 -33.63 4.59 -26.64
C LEU A 520 -34.41 3.28 -26.36
N GLN A 521 -34.47 2.84 -25.12
CA GLN A 521 -35.29 1.72 -24.71
C GLN A 521 -36.58 2.22 -24.04
N ILE A 522 -37.76 1.89 -24.62
CA ILE A 522 -39.09 2.25 -24.07
C ILE A 522 -39.85 0.95 -23.76
N GLY A 523 -39.77 0.48 -22.48
CA GLY A 523 -40.23 -0.86 -22.15
C GLY A 523 -39.54 -1.90 -23.04
N ALA A 524 -40.28 -2.76 -23.70
CA ALA A 524 -39.74 -3.78 -24.61
C ALA A 524 -39.29 -3.21 -25.98
N GLU A 525 -39.71 -1.99 -26.33
CA GLU A 525 -39.48 -1.38 -27.65
C GLU A 525 -38.10 -0.67 -27.70
N THR A 526 -37.38 -0.86 -28.79
CA THR A 526 -36.07 -0.19 -29.04
C THR A 526 -36.27 0.85 -30.14
N VAL A 527 -35.93 2.13 -29.90
CA VAL A 527 -36.17 3.26 -30.78
C VAL A 527 -34.89 4.02 -31.07
N VAL A 528 -34.54 4.19 -32.35
CA VAL A 528 -33.46 5.09 -32.79
C VAL A 528 -34.05 6.45 -33.07
N CYS A 529 -33.70 7.46 -32.27
CA CYS A 529 -34.20 8.83 -32.42
C CYS A 529 -33.35 9.64 -33.40
N LYS A 530 -33.99 10.63 -34.02
CA LYS A 530 -33.26 11.62 -34.85
C LYS A 530 -32.36 12.52 -34.01
N ASN A 531 -32.83 12.89 -32.82
CA ASN A 531 -32.05 13.69 -31.89
C ASN A 531 -31.14 12.76 -31.08
N ARG A 532 -29.83 12.99 -31.22
CA ARG A 532 -28.80 12.13 -30.57
C ARG A 532 -27.74 13.02 -29.94
N TYR A 533 -27.14 12.53 -28.82
CA TYR A 533 -26.01 13.17 -28.17
C TYR A 533 -24.73 12.43 -28.55
N LYS A 534 -23.70 13.15 -28.96
CA LYS A 534 -22.39 12.61 -29.34
C LYS A 534 -21.48 12.54 -28.11
N TYR A 535 -20.80 11.41 -27.92
CA TYR A 535 -19.82 11.20 -26.89
C TYR A 535 -18.43 11.20 -27.50
N LEU A 536 -17.62 12.18 -27.09
CA LEU A 536 -16.25 12.35 -27.59
C LEU A 536 -15.25 11.82 -26.56
N ASP A 537 -14.13 11.29 -27.04
CA ASP A 537 -13.03 10.88 -26.16
C ASP A 537 -12.41 12.11 -25.50
N ARG A 538 -12.46 12.15 -24.15
CA ARG A 538 -11.97 13.29 -23.35
C ARG A 538 -10.46 13.47 -23.41
N CYS A 539 -9.73 12.45 -23.84
CA CYS A 539 -8.27 12.40 -23.85
C CYS A 539 -7.67 12.48 -25.23
N GLN A 540 -8.52 12.57 -26.26
CA GLN A 540 -8.12 12.75 -27.64
C GLN A 540 -8.69 14.07 -28.18
N ASN A 541 -8.33 14.45 -29.38
CA ASN A 541 -8.91 15.65 -30.03
C ASN A 541 -10.43 15.51 -30.16
N ASP A 542 -11.14 16.63 -30.11
CA ASP A 542 -12.63 16.73 -30.16
C ASP A 542 -13.30 16.07 -31.40
N GLU A 543 -12.52 15.39 -32.24
CA GLU A 543 -12.97 14.69 -33.44
C GLU A 543 -13.26 13.21 -33.25
N VAL A 544 -12.76 12.59 -32.12
CA VAL A 544 -12.94 11.15 -31.91
C VAL A 544 -14.26 10.88 -31.21
N CYS A 545 -15.25 10.46 -31.96
CA CYS A 545 -16.57 10.08 -31.47
C CYS A 545 -16.55 8.60 -31.01
N ILE A 546 -16.88 8.36 -29.74
CA ILE A 546 -16.99 7.02 -29.16
C ILE A 546 -18.31 6.35 -29.56
N CYS A 547 -19.41 7.08 -29.38
CA CYS A 547 -20.77 6.62 -29.72
C CYS A 547 -21.72 7.82 -29.79
N GLU A 548 -22.92 7.58 -30.34
CA GLU A 548 -24.05 8.49 -30.27
C GLU A 548 -25.21 7.81 -29.51
N MET A 549 -25.92 8.55 -28.67
CA MET A 549 -27.06 7.99 -27.90
C MET A 549 -28.36 8.79 -28.21
N SER A 550 -29.42 8.05 -28.48
CA SER A 550 -30.76 8.58 -28.73
C SER A 550 -31.31 9.33 -27.52
N GLN A 551 -31.85 10.56 -27.75
CA GLN A 551 -32.46 11.38 -26.70
C GLN A 551 -33.97 11.29 -26.78
N ALA A 552 -34.61 11.07 -25.60
CA ALA A 552 -36.05 11.05 -25.46
C ALA A 552 -36.65 12.48 -25.51
N ASP A 553 -37.73 12.65 -26.27
CA ASP A 553 -38.60 13.82 -26.21
C ASP A 553 -39.66 13.70 -25.10
N SER A 554 -40.50 14.71 -24.92
CA SER A 554 -41.51 14.75 -23.85
C SER A 554 -42.57 13.63 -23.99
N ALA A 555 -42.99 13.31 -25.20
CA ALA A 555 -43.98 12.27 -25.45
C ALA A 555 -43.44 10.86 -25.15
N GLN A 556 -42.17 10.65 -25.51
CA GLN A 556 -41.45 9.41 -25.17
C GLN A 556 -41.26 9.26 -23.65
N VAL A 557 -40.94 10.36 -22.94
CA VAL A 557 -40.80 10.38 -21.47
C VAL A 557 -42.15 10.05 -20.82
N GLU A 558 -43.28 10.59 -21.30
CA GLU A 558 -44.61 10.25 -20.78
C GLU A 558 -44.93 8.74 -20.94
N LYS A 559 -44.58 8.15 -22.10
CA LYS A 559 -44.76 6.68 -22.32
C LYS A 559 -43.89 5.84 -21.38
N ILE A 560 -42.64 6.28 -21.13
CA ILE A 560 -41.71 5.63 -20.20
C ILE A 560 -42.30 5.68 -18.78
N ILE A 561 -42.85 6.80 -18.36
CA ILE A 561 -43.49 6.95 -17.03
C ILE A 561 -44.70 6.03 -16.92
N GLU A 562 -45.55 5.98 -17.92
CA GLU A 562 -46.74 5.12 -17.95
C GLU A 562 -46.38 3.64 -17.83
N ILE A 563 -45.35 3.17 -18.55
CA ILE A 563 -44.88 1.78 -18.48
C ILE A 563 -44.34 1.48 -17.07
N ALA A 564 -43.55 2.37 -16.50
CA ALA A 564 -43.00 2.18 -15.16
C ALA A 564 -44.09 2.20 -14.08
N GLU A 565 -45.14 3.04 -14.25
CA GLU A 565 -46.27 3.11 -13.31
C GLU A 565 -47.13 1.87 -13.39
N THR A 566 -47.47 1.41 -14.59
CA THR A 566 -48.35 0.26 -14.82
C THR A 566 -47.69 -1.09 -14.51
N ASP A 567 -46.34 -1.16 -14.61
CA ASP A 567 -45.54 -2.36 -14.35
C ASP A 567 -46.08 -3.60 -15.12
N PRO A 568 -46.15 -3.57 -16.44
CA PRO A 568 -46.74 -4.63 -17.24
C PRO A 568 -46.00 -5.96 -17.11
N ALA A 569 -44.71 -5.94 -16.76
CA ALA A 569 -43.91 -7.12 -16.49
C ALA A 569 -44.17 -7.73 -15.10
N GLY A 570 -44.86 -7.02 -14.19
CA GLY A 570 -45.17 -7.48 -12.86
C GLY A 570 -44.00 -7.57 -11.88
N TRP A 571 -42.96 -6.76 -12.04
CA TRP A 571 -41.81 -6.73 -11.15
C TRP A 571 -42.18 -6.55 -9.67
N ARG A 572 -43.16 -5.72 -9.37
CA ARG A 572 -43.62 -5.49 -7.98
C ARG A 572 -44.18 -6.73 -7.33
N LYS A 573 -44.58 -7.75 -8.12
CA LYS A 573 -45.15 -9.01 -7.63
C LYS A 573 -44.13 -10.12 -7.45
N THR A 574 -42.87 -9.92 -7.90
CA THR A 574 -41.78 -10.88 -7.73
C THR A 574 -41.45 -11.05 -6.25
N THR A 575 -41.04 -12.26 -5.87
CA THR A 575 -40.65 -12.54 -4.49
C THR A 575 -39.33 -11.86 -4.15
N LEU A 576 -39.07 -11.67 -2.86
CA LEU A 576 -37.81 -11.12 -2.40
C LEU A 576 -36.60 -12.01 -2.78
N GLU A 577 -36.79 -13.32 -2.66
CA GLU A 577 -35.78 -14.33 -3.01
C GLU A 577 -35.41 -14.27 -4.49
N GLU A 578 -36.41 -14.10 -5.35
CA GLU A 578 -36.15 -13.98 -6.78
C GLU A 578 -35.43 -12.69 -7.12
N ARG A 579 -35.83 -11.56 -6.54
CA ARG A 579 -35.12 -10.29 -6.69
C ARG A 579 -33.68 -10.40 -6.18
N HIS A 580 -33.51 -11.06 -5.04
CA HIS A 580 -32.14 -11.29 -4.48
C HIS A 580 -31.26 -12.08 -5.46
N ARG A 581 -31.79 -13.19 -6.01
CA ARG A 581 -31.07 -13.99 -7.01
C ARG A 581 -30.71 -13.18 -8.26
N ILE A 582 -31.68 -12.40 -8.79
CA ILE A 582 -31.47 -11.55 -9.97
C ILE A 582 -30.41 -10.47 -9.70
N MET A 583 -30.43 -9.82 -8.54
CA MET A 583 -29.43 -8.79 -8.19
C MET A 583 -28.04 -9.38 -8.03
N TYR A 584 -27.89 -10.59 -7.48
CA TYR A 584 -26.59 -11.29 -7.44
C TYR A 584 -26.09 -11.65 -8.82
N GLU A 585 -26.98 -12.09 -9.72
CA GLU A 585 -26.62 -12.34 -11.12
C GLU A 585 -26.21 -11.02 -11.82
N ALA A 586 -26.90 -9.92 -11.57
CA ALA A 586 -26.51 -8.60 -12.08
C ALA A 586 -25.11 -8.19 -11.54
N ALA A 587 -24.84 -8.43 -10.25
CA ALA A 587 -23.53 -8.21 -9.66
C ALA A 587 -22.42 -9.01 -10.36
N ASN A 588 -22.67 -10.29 -10.64
CA ASN A 588 -21.74 -11.16 -11.36
C ASN A 588 -21.46 -10.64 -12.78
N ARG A 589 -22.50 -10.18 -13.49
CA ARG A 589 -22.34 -9.59 -14.83
C ARG A 589 -21.60 -8.28 -14.82
N LEU A 590 -21.83 -7.42 -13.81
CA LEU A 590 -21.04 -6.21 -13.62
C LEU A 590 -19.55 -6.53 -13.41
N ALA A 591 -19.24 -7.55 -12.61
CA ALA A 591 -17.88 -8.00 -12.38
C ALA A 591 -17.24 -8.60 -13.64
N ASP A 592 -17.99 -9.37 -14.44
CA ASP A 592 -17.51 -9.96 -15.70
C ASP A 592 -17.20 -8.88 -16.74
N MET A 593 -18.04 -7.84 -16.85
CA MET A 593 -17.83 -6.74 -17.80
C MET A 593 -16.94 -5.60 -17.25
N ARG A 594 -16.21 -5.82 -16.15
CA ARG A 594 -15.35 -4.82 -15.48
C ARG A 594 -14.47 -4.05 -16.46
N GLY A 595 -13.77 -4.75 -17.36
CA GLY A 595 -12.86 -4.13 -18.33
C GLY A 595 -13.57 -3.18 -19.29
N ASP A 596 -14.77 -3.53 -19.74
CA ASP A 596 -15.56 -2.70 -20.63
C ASP A 596 -16.12 -1.46 -19.92
N LEU A 597 -16.59 -1.61 -18.69
CA LEU A 597 -17.03 -0.47 -17.86
C LEU A 597 -15.90 0.51 -17.63
N ILE A 598 -14.69 0.01 -17.26
CA ILE A 598 -13.50 0.85 -17.07
C ILE A 598 -13.13 1.57 -18.37
N GLY A 599 -13.05 0.83 -19.48
CA GLY A 599 -12.71 1.41 -20.79
C GLY A 599 -13.69 2.51 -21.23
N CYS A 600 -14.99 2.28 -21.02
CA CYS A 600 -16.02 3.28 -21.27
C CYS A 600 -15.85 4.52 -20.38
N MET A 601 -15.60 4.34 -19.08
CA MET A 601 -15.33 5.44 -18.14
C MET A 601 -14.08 6.24 -18.54
N CYS A 602 -13.01 5.57 -18.94
CA CYS A 602 -11.81 6.22 -19.47
C CYS A 602 -12.15 7.11 -20.66
N ALA A 603 -12.87 6.57 -21.65
CA ALA A 603 -13.19 7.26 -22.89
C ALA A 603 -14.12 8.46 -22.68
N VAL A 604 -15.25 8.28 -21.97
CA VAL A 604 -16.30 9.32 -21.92
C VAL A 604 -16.18 10.28 -20.75
N THR A 605 -15.54 9.87 -19.65
CA THR A 605 -15.42 10.73 -18.45
C THR A 605 -13.98 11.14 -18.12
N GLY A 606 -12.99 10.53 -18.75
CA GLY A 606 -11.59 10.79 -18.44
C GLY A 606 -11.14 10.25 -17.07
N LYS A 607 -11.81 9.21 -16.55
CA LYS A 607 -11.44 8.54 -15.29
C LYS A 607 -10.29 7.60 -15.54
N THR A 608 -9.31 7.56 -14.64
CA THR A 608 -8.17 6.64 -14.76
C THR A 608 -8.60 5.18 -14.54
N VAL A 609 -7.82 4.22 -15.05
CA VAL A 609 -8.09 2.78 -14.87
C VAL A 609 -8.19 2.40 -13.39
N ILE A 610 -7.26 2.92 -12.57
CA ILE A 610 -7.22 2.61 -11.12
C ILE A 610 -8.50 3.10 -10.42
N GLU A 611 -8.96 4.30 -10.75
CA GLU A 611 -10.19 4.85 -10.18
C GLU A 611 -11.44 4.15 -10.72
N GLY A 612 -11.43 3.77 -12.01
CA GLY A 612 -12.51 3.01 -12.63
C GLY A 612 -12.64 1.60 -12.06
N ASP A 613 -11.53 0.96 -11.73
CA ASP A 613 -11.51 -0.39 -11.15
C ASP A 613 -12.20 -0.45 -9.77
N VAL A 614 -11.81 0.46 -8.87
CA VAL A 614 -12.42 0.59 -7.53
C VAL A 614 -13.92 0.91 -7.66
N GLU A 615 -14.31 1.74 -8.61
CA GLU A 615 -15.72 2.08 -8.83
C GLU A 615 -16.55 0.89 -9.31
N VAL A 616 -16.00 0.01 -10.14
CA VAL A 616 -16.70 -1.22 -10.53
C VAL A 616 -16.83 -2.17 -9.35
N SER A 617 -15.79 -2.32 -8.51
CA SER A 617 -15.90 -3.09 -7.26
C SER A 617 -17.03 -2.56 -6.37
N GLU A 618 -17.13 -1.24 -6.21
CA GLU A 618 -18.19 -0.59 -5.43
C GLU A 618 -19.58 -0.83 -6.04
N ALA A 619 -19.71 -0.80 -7.36
CA ALA A 619 -20.99 -1.10 -8.04
C ALA A 619 -21.46 -2.54 -7.79
N VAL A 620 -20.53 -3.50 -7.86
CA VAL A 620 -20.80 -4.91 -7.53
C VAL A 620 -21.21 -5.04 -6.07
N ASP A 621 -20.51 -4.36 -5.17
CA ASP A 621 -20.79 -4.36 -3.74
C ASP A 621 -22.16 -3.78 -3.43
N TYR A 622 -22.57 -2.67 -4.07
CA TYR A 622 -23.91 -2.13 -3.91
C TYR A 622 -24.99 -3.13 -4.36
N ALA A 623 -24.76 -3.83 -5.47
CA ALA A 623 -25.73 -4.83 -5.95
C ALA A 623 -25.91 -5.98 -4.95
N ARG A 624 -24.83 -6.44 -4.30
CA ARG A 624 -24.88 -7.46 -3.25
C ARG A 624 -25.43 -6.93 -1.93
N PHE A 625 -25.00 -5.72 -1.53
CA PHE A 625 -25.33 -5.13 -0.24
C PHE A 625 -26.82 -4.82 -0.08
N TYR A 626 -27.39 -4.04 -1.01
CA TYR A 626 -28.78 -3.59 -0.87
C TYR A 626 -29.76 -4.74 -0.93
N THR A 627 -29.52 -5.75 -1.76
CA THR A 627 -30.41 -6.91 -1.81
C THR A 627 -30.28 -7.79 -0.57
N THR A 628 -29.06 -7.97 -0.01
CA THR A 628 -28.84 -8.69 1.25
C THR A 628 -29.44 -7.92 2.44
N ALA A 629 -29.29 -6.58 2.48
CA ALA A 629 -29.90 -5.74 3.51
C ALA A 629 -31.44 -5.81 3.49
N MET A 630 -32.03 -5.83 2.29
CA MET A 630 -33.48 -5.97 2.15
C MET A 630 -34.02 -7.28 2.73
N LYS A 631 -33.30 -8.41 2.54
CA LYS A 631 -33.66 -9.69 3.19
C LYS A 631 -33.60 -9.59 4.71
N LYS A 632 -32.59 -8.92 5.26
CA LYS A 632 -32.47 -8.70 6.70
C LYS A 632 -33.63 -7.85 7.26
N PHE A 633 -34.01 -6.80 6.54
CA PHE A 633 -35.19 -6.00 6.94
C PHE A 633 -36.50 -6.81 6.86
N ALA A 634 -36.66 -7.62 5.81
CA ALA A 634 -37.88 -8.45 5.66
C ALA A 634 -37.99 -9.58 6.70
N ALA A 635 -36.87 -9.96 7.33
CA ALA A 635 -36.86 -10.97 8.40
C ALA A 635 -37.23 -10.40 9.79
N LEU A 636 -37.51 -9.09 9.93
CA LEU A 636 -37.95 -8.48 11.18
C LEU A 636 -39.47 -8.70 11.35
N ASP A 637 -39.88 -9.24 12.50
CA ASP A 637 -41.26 -9.70 12.76
C ASP A 637 -42.34 -8.60 12.73
N ASP A 638 -41.96 -7.35 13.07
CA ASP A 638 -42.92 -6.22 13.20
C ASP A 638 -42.86 -5.23 12.02
N ILE A 639 -42.27 -5.63 10.88
CA ILE A 639 -42.10 -4.73 9.72
C ILE A 639 -42.79 -5.32 8.48
N GLU A 640 -43.72 -4.57 7.90
CA GLU A 640 -44.28 -4.85 6.58
C GLU A 640 -43.58 -3.99 5.52
N ILE A 641 -42.95 -4.64 4.54
CA ILE A 641 -42.28 -3.97 3.43
C ILE A 641 -43.22 -3.89 2.23
N LYS A 642 -43.48 -2.65 1.77
CA LYS A 642 -44.31 -2.40 0.58
C LYS A 642 -43.52 -1.57 -0.47
N PRO A 643 -43.55 -1.96 -1.75
CA PRO A 643 -43.02 -1.12 -2.83
C PRO A 643 -43.72 0.25 -2.84
N LYS A 644 -42.97 1.32 -3.05
CA LYS A 644 -43.51 2.69 -3.19
C LYS A 644 -44.16 2.93 -4.55
N GLY A 645 -43.69 2.22 -5.58
CA GLY A 645 -44.13 2.39 -6.97
C GLY A 645 -42.97 2.69 -7.92
N THR A 646 -43.05 3.79 -8.66
CA THR A 646 -41.97 4.20 -9.59
C THR A 646 -40.97 5.11 -8.91
N ILE A 647 -39.70 4.74 -8.97
CA ILE A 647 -38.55 5.52 -8.42
C ILE A 647 -37.80 6.14 -9.58
N LEU A 648 -37.50 7.43 -9.45
CA LEU A 648 -36.61 8.15 -10.37
C LEU A 648 -35.22 8.27 -9.76
N VAL A 649 -34.20 7.71 -10.43
CA VAL A 649 -32.79 7.86 -10.08
C VAL A 649 -32.14 8.87 -11.01
N ILE A 650 -31.61 9.96 -10.47
CA ILE A 650 -30.85 10.96 -11.20
C ILE A 650 -29.41 10.91 -10.68
N SER A 651 -28.47 10.50 -11.51
CA SER A 651 -27.10 10.21 -11.10
C SER A 651 -26.07 11.16 -11.70
N PRO A 652 -24.90 11.34 -11.04
CA PRO A 652 -23.84 12.22 -11.46
C PRO A 652 -22.98 11.58 -12.56
N TRP A 653 -22.00 12.35 -13.06
CA TRP A 653 -21.04 11.87 -14.04
C TRP A 653 -19.69 11.46 -13.45
N ASN A 654 -19.37 11.90 -12.23
CA ASN A 654 -18.07 11.67 -11.59
C ASN A 654 -17.92 10.24 -10.97
N PHE A 655 -19.05 9.60 -10.67
CA PHE A 655 -19.16 8.17 -10.34
C PHE A 655 -20.26 7.55 -11.22
N PRO A 656 -19.98 7.39 -12.52
CA PRO A 656 -21.02 7.05 -13.49
C PRO A 656 -21.50 5.60 -13.45
N CYS A 657 -20.83 4.73 -12.70
CA CYS A 657 -21.16 3.31 -12.51
C CYS A 657 -21.73 3.06 -11.10
N ALA A 658 -20.95 3.29 -10.04
CA ALA A 658 -21.33 2.87 -8.69
C ALA A 658 -22.58 3.58 -8.16
N ILE A 659 -22.63 4.91 -8.23
CA ILE A 659 -23.75 5.69 -7.67
C ILE A 659 -25.09 5.34 -8.34
N PRO A 660 -25.19 5.33 -9.69
CA PRO A 660 -26.45 4.92 -10.32
C PRO A 660 -26.83 3.46 -10.03
N VAL A 661 -25.86 2.53 -10.00
CA VAL A 661 -26.12 1.13 -9.64
C VAL A 661 -26.69 1.03 -8.21
N GLY A 662 -26.13 1.77 -7.25
CA GLY A 662 -26.65 1.82 -5.88
C GLY A 662 -28.10 2.28 -5.82
N GLY A 663 -28.43 3.37 -6.50
CA GLY A 663 -29.81 3.89 -6.58
C GLY A 663 -30.79 2.92 -7.26
N ILE A 664 -30.36 2.27 -8.34
CA ILE A 664 -31.18 1.28 -9.06
C ILE A 664 -31.45 0.07 -8.18
N VAL A 665 -30.41 -0.50 -7.57
CA VAL A 665 -30.57 -1.72 -6.77
C VAL A 665 -31.40 -1.47 -5.52
N ALA A 666 -31.21 -0.31 -4.86
CA ALA A 666 -32.07 0.08 -3.74
C ALA A 666 -33.57 0.13 -4.12
N GLY A 667 -33.88 0.69 -5.31
CA GLY A 667 -35.23 0.70 -5.86
C GLY A 667 -35.76 -0.68 -6.22
N LEU A 668 -35.00 -1.45 -7.02
CA LEU A 668 -35.41 -2.76 -7.55
C LEU A 668 -35.53 -3.83 -6.44
N ALA A 669 -34.58 -3.90 -5.50
CA ALA A 669 -34.61 -4.82 -4.38
C ALA A 669 -35.84 -4.59 -3.49
N GLY A 670 -36.25 -3.32 -3.33
CA GLY A 670 -37.51 -2.95 -2.66
C GLY A 670 -38.78 -3.24 -3.46
N GLY A 671 -38.70 -3.87 -4.63
CA GLY A 671 -39.85 -4.23 -5.50
C GLY A 671 -40.43 -3.04 -6.27
N ASN A 672 -39.69 -1.95 -6.43
CA ASN A 672 -40.12 -0.80 -7.21
C ASN A 672 -39.68 -0.91 -8.67
N THR A 673 -40.35 -0.22 -9.58
CA THR A 673 -39.84 0.05 -10.91
C THR A 673 -38.95 1.27 -10.87
N VAL A 674 -37.92 1.31 -11.72
CA VAL A 674 -36.89 2.36 -11.72
C VAL A 674 -36.74 3.00 -13.09
N ILE A 675 -36.76 4.32 -13.13
CA ILE A 675 -36.33 5.12 -14.29
C ILE A 675 -34.98 5.74 -13.93
N LEU A 676 -33.92 5.39 -14.65
CA LEU A 676 -32.60 5.99 -14.49
C LEU A 676 -32.41 7.12 -15.51
N LYS A 677 -32.15 8.32 -15.02
CA LYS A 677 -31.65 9.44 -15.79
C LYS A 677 -30.20 9.74 -15.40
N PRO A 678 -29.19 9.16 -16.07
CA PRO A 678 -27.78 9.46 -15.80
C PRO A 678 -27.43 10.88 -16.23
N ALA A 679 -26.31 11.39 -15.73
CA ALA A 679 -25.72 12.60 -16.31
C ALA A 679 -25.45 12.36 -17.80
N THR A 680 -25.91 13.28 -18.65
CA THR A 680 -25.84 13.11 -20.10
C THR A 680 -24.43 12.79 -20.60
N VAL A 681 -23.41 13.43 -20.05
CA VAL A 681 -22.00 13.24 -20.45
C VAL A 681 -21.42 11.86 -20.12
N ALA A 682 -22.09 11.05 -19.30
CA ALA A 682 -21.64 9.72 -18.86
C ALA A 682 -22.65 8.60 -19.14
N ALA A 683 -23.70 8.88 -19.91
CA ALA A 683 -24.79 7.93 -20.13
C ALA A 683 -24.40 6.62 -20.84
N PRO A 684 -23.37 6.52 -21.70
CA PRO A 684 -22.90 5.24 -22.23
C PRO A 684 -22.54 4.21 -21.15
N VAL A 685 -21.95 4.63 -20.03
CA VAL A 685 -21.66 3.75 -18.89
C VAL A 685 -22.96 3.19 -18.33
N ALA A 686 -23.97 4.05 -18.18
CA ALA A 686 -25.29 3.65 -17.68
C ALA A 686 -26.00 2.63 -18.60
N TRP A 687 -25.89 2.82 -19.90
CA TRP A 687 -26.43 1.87 -20.87
C TRP A 687 -25.74 0.50 -20.76
N MET A 688 -24.43 0.48 -20.57
CA MET A 688 -23.68 -0.77 -20.46
C MET A 688 -24.10 -1.57 -19.22
N PHE A 689 -24.12 -0.97 -18.03
CA PHE A 689 -24.54 -1.71 -16.85
C PHE A 689 -26.04 -2.03 -16.86
N ALA A 690 -26.90 -1.23 -17.49
CA ALA A 690 -28.30 -1.57 -17.64
C ALA A 690 -28.52 -2.90 -18.41
N LYS A 691 -27.68 -3.15 -19.44
CA LYS A 691 -27.69 -4.46 -20.14
C LYS A 691 -27.38 -5.59 -19.15
N ALA A 692 -26.42 -5.41 -18.23
CA ALA A 692 -26.12 -6.42 -17.21
C ALA A 692 -27.33 -6.75 -16.34
N PHE A 693 -28.12 -5.74 -15.94
CA PHE A 693 -29.38 -5.95 -15.20
C PHE A 693 -30.45 -6.65 -16.04
N TRP A 694 -30.66 -6.24 -17.29
CA TRP A 694 -31.65 -6.87 -18.18
C TRP A 694 -31.27 -8.33 -18.47
N ASP A 695 -30.01 -8.61 -18.75
CA ASP A 695 -29.51 -9.96 -19.02
C ASP A 695 -29.51 -10.84 -17.76
N ALA A 696 -29.52 -10.26 -16.55
CA ALA A 696 -29.69 -10.96 -15.29
C ALA A 696 -31.16 -11.33 -15.00
N GLY A 697 -32.10 -10.76 -15.76
CA GLY A 697 -33.53 -11.06 -15.62
C GLY A 697 -34.39 -9.90 -15.09
N VAL A 698 -33.85 -8.70 -14.96
CA VAL A 698 -34.65 -7.50 -14.70
C VAL A 698 -35.43 -7.14 -15.96
N PRO A 699 -36.78 -7.08 -15.94
CA PRO A 699 -37.52 -6.63 -17.12
C PRO A 699 -37.14 -5.20 -17.55
N LYS A 700 -37.13 -4.97 -18.86
CA LYS A 700 -36.84 -3.63 -19.41
C LYS A 700 -37.90 -2.60 -19.01
N GLU A 701 -39.11 -3.04 -18.73
CA GLU A 701 -40.19 -2.23 -18.20
C GLU A 701 -39.97 -1.83 -16.74
N ALA A 702 -39.23 -2.65 -15.97
CA ALA A 702 -38.92 -2.40 -14.57
C ALA A 702 -37.66 -1.51 -14.38
N LEU A 703 -36.73 -1.57 -15.34
CA LEU A 703 -35.57 -0.70 -15.36
C LEU A 703 -35.44 -0.02 -16.72
N GLN A 704 -35.69 1.28 -16.79
CA GLN A 704 -35.60 2.08 -18.01
C GLN A 704 -34.50 3.13 -17.86
N VAL A 705 -33.66 3.29 -18.91
CA VAL A 705 -32.54 4.24 -18.93
C VAL A 705 -32.78 5.27 -20.00
N ILE A 706 -32.75 6.56 -19.63
CA ILE A 706 -33.04 7.64 -20.55
C ILE A 706 -32.06 8.80 -20.46
N ILE A 707 -31.75 9.41 -21.58
CA ILE A 707 -31.23 10.78 -21.64
C ILE A 707 -32.24 11.70 -22.31
N THR A 708 -32.32 12.95 -21.89
CA THR A 708 -33.37 13.85 -22.30
C THR A 708 -32.91 15.33 -22.21
N ASN A 709 -33.63 16.22 -22.88
CA ASN A 709 -33.45 17.65 -22.78
C ASN A 709 -34.12 18.24 -21.51
N ARG A 710 -33.96 19.53 -21.26
CA ARG A 710 -34.51 20.20 -20.06
C ARG A 710 -36.05 20.18 -19.97
N GLU A 711 -36.77 20.26 -21.11
CA GLU A 711 -38.24 20.22 -21.11
C GLU A 711 -38.76 18.87 -20.69
N ALA A 712 -38.27 17.80 -21.30
CA ALA A 712 -38.65 16.45 -21.01
C ALA A 712 -38.19 16.01 -19.58
N LEU A 713 -37.05 16.54 -19.07
CA LEU A 713 -36.64 16.34 -17.67
C LEU A 713 -37.65 16.97 -16.71
N LYS A 714 -38.26 18.12 -17.03
CA LYS A 714 -39.28 18.73 -16.19
C LYS A 714 -40.54 17.86 -16.11
N VAL A 715 -40.96 17.27 -17.25
CA VAL A 715 -42.05 16.28 -17.29
C VAL A 715 -41.75 15.13 -16.32
N LEU A 716 -40.56 14.57 -16.40
CA LEU A 716 -40.13 13.46 -15.58
C LEU A 716 -40.12 13.78 -14.09
N THR A 717 -39.58 14.92 -13.69
CA THR A 717 -39.44 15.30 -12.27
C THR A 717 -40.72 15.81 -11.60
N THR A 718 -41.74 16.15 -12.38
CA THR A 718 -43.03 16.63 -11.86
C THR A 718 -44.18 15.65 -12.02
N ALA A 719 -43.94 14.47 -12.62
CA ALA A 719 -44.95 13.47 -12.87
C ALA A 719 -45.49 12.87 -11.57
N PRO A 720 -46.83 12.82 -11.32
CA PRO A 720 -47.42 12.21 -10.11
C PRO A 720 -47.16 10.72 -9.95
N ALA A 721 -46.85 10.04 -11.04
CA ALA A 721 -46.45 8.64 -11.07
C ALA A 721 -45.11 8.37 -10.36
N ILE A 722 -44.23 9.35 -10.31
CA ILE A 722 -42.96 9.25 -9.58
C ILE A 722 -43.21 9.37 -8.08
N LYS A 723 -42.95 8.30 -7.35
CA LYS A 723 -43.26 8.18 -5.89
C LYS A 723 -42.03 8.53 -5.02
N HIS A 724 -40.85 8.54 -5.56
CA HIS A 724 -39.63 8.94 -4.88
C HIS A 724 -38.53 9.33 -5.89
N ILE A 725 -37.76 10.33 -5.57
CA ILE A 725 -36.60 10.75 -6.38
C ILE A 725 -35.33 10.52 -5.56
N ILE A 726 -34.38 9.78 -6.12
CA ILE A 726 -33.02 9.62 -5.59
C ILE A 726 -32.11 10.45 -6.49
N LEU A 727 -31.54 11.51 -5.95
CA LEU A 727 -30.68 12.42 -6.67
C LEU A 727 -29.26 12.44 -6.09
N THR A 728 -28.27 12.22 -6.92
CA THR A 728 -26.91 12.62 -6.62
C THR A 728 -26.44 13.59 -7.70
N GLY A 729 -26.06 14.83 -7.30
CA GLY A 729 -25.73 15.87 -8.28
C GLY A 729 -25.51 17.26 -7.68
N GLY A 730 -25.74 18.30 -8.51
CA GLY A 730 -25.58 19.68 -8.07
C GLY A 730 -26.67 20.17 -7.11
N THR A 731 -26.28 20.99 -6.13
CA THR A 731 -27.21 21.61 -5.16
C THR A 731 -28.35 22.37 -5.85
N ASP A 732 -28.03 23.16 -6.89
CA ASP A 732 -29.04 23.89 -7.69
C ASP A 732 -30.08 22.94 -8.30
N THR A 733 -29.66 21.72 -8.73
CA THR A 733 -30.58 20.71 -9.29
C THR A 733 -31.54 20.20 -8.21
N ALA A 734 -31.04 19.88 -7.03
CA ALA A 734 -31.85 19.44 -5.91
C ALA A 734 -32.90 20.50 -5.51
N GLN A 735 -32.45 21.74 -5.36
CA GLN A 735 -33.33 22.86 -5.02
C GLN A 735 -34.41 23.11 -6.10
N ASN A 736 -34.05 23.02 -7.37
CA ASN A 736 -35.00 23.22 -8.46
C ASN A 736 -36.05 22.10 -8.50
N ILE A 737 -35.66 20.83 -8.26
CA ILE A 737 -36.59 19.70 -8.17
C ILE A 737 -37.52 19.90 -6.95
N ALA A 738 -36.98 20.19 -5.79
CA ALA A 738 -37.78 20.44 -4.58
C ALA A 738 -38.79 21.58 -4.71
N ARG A 739 -38.42 22.66 -5.43
CA ARG A 739 -39.33 23.78 -5.70
C ARG A 739 -40.41 23.41 -6.73
N ALA A 740 -40.04 22.65 -7.76
CA ALA A 740 -40.95 22.28 -8.84
C ALA A 740 -41.94 21.15 -8.41
N ASN A 741 -41.49 20.27 -7.50
CA ASN A 741 -42.31 19.14 -7.01
C ASN A 741 -42.07 18.95 -5.49
N PRO A 742 -42.75 19.77 -4.63
CA PRO A 742 -42.57 19.71 -3.20
C PRO A 742 -43.25 18.49 -2.55
N VAL A 743 -44.06 17.77 -3.29
CA VAL A 743 -44.90 16.63 -2.77
C VAL A 743 -44.12 15.31 -2.85
N THR A 744 -43.38 15.09 -3.93
CA THR A 744 -42.64 13.84 -4.08
C THR A 744 -41.40 13.82 -3.18
N PRO A 745 -41.24 12.79 -2.32
CA PRO A 745 -40.05 12.64 -1.48
C PRO A 745 -38.78 12.65 -2.31
N LEU A 746 -37.80 13.46 -1.86
CA LEU A 746 -36.50 13.63 -2.51
C LEU A 746 -35.38 13.22 -1.54
N SER A 747 -34.65 12.15 -1.89
CA SER A 747 -33.37 11.84 -1.27
C SER A 747 -32.26 12.43 -2.13
N ALA A 748 -31.57 13.45 -1.61
CA ALA A 748 -30.58 14.20 -2.38
C ALA A 748 -29.22 14.22 -1.73
N GLU A 749 -28.23 13.68 -2.45
CA GLU A 749 -26.81 13.86 -2.17
C GLU A 749 -26.25 14.94 -3.08
N THR A 750 -25.72 16.03 -2.49
CA THR A 750 -25.23 17.18 -3.27
C THR A 750 -23.79 17.51 -2.94
N GLY A 751 -23.26 18.58 -3.56
CA GLY A 751 -21.89 19.02 -3.33
C GLY A 751 -21.67 19.54 -1.90
N GLY A 752 -20.43 19.48 -1.43
CA GLY A 752 -19.99 19.96 -0.14
C GLY A 752 -18.66 20.70 -0.22
N LYS A 753 -18.22 21.24 0.95
CA LYS A 753 -16.88 21.78 1.18
C LYS A 753 -16.20 20.92 2.24
N ASN A 754 -15.67 19.76 1.80
CA ASN A 754 -15.10 18.78 2.71
C ASN A 754 -13.77 19.28 3.28
N VAL A 755 -13.51 18.93 4.52
CA VAL A 755 -12.41 19.45 5.32
C VAL A 755 -11.53 18.32 5.80
N ILE A 756 -10.22 18.50 5.69
CA ILE A 756 -9.23 17.73 6.45
C ILE A 756 -8.70 18.63 7.56
N ILE A 757 -8.68 18.12 8.80
CA ILE A 757 -8.15 18.81 9.96
C ILE A 757 -6.81 18.17 10.34
N LEU A 758 -5.74 18.96 10.32
CA LEU A 758 -4.40 18.52 10.70
C LEU A 758 -3.94 19.22 11.97
N THR A 759 -3.74 18.44 13.03
CA THR A 759 -3.25 18.91 14.33
C THR A 759 -1.74 18.75 14.44
N ALA A 760 -1.14 19.36 15.47
CA ALA A 760 0.30 19.31 15.74
C ALA A 760 0.82 17.88 15.98
N SER A 761 -0.03 16.98 16.46
CA SER A 761 0.30 15.57 16.73
C SER A 761 0.04 14.62 15.55
N GLY A 762 -0.54 15.13 14.44
CA GLY A 762 -0.77 14.32 13.24
C GLY A 762 0.53 14.03 12.48
N ASP A 763 0.65 12.80 11.93
CA ASP A 763 1.75 12.45 11.03
C ASP A 763 1.67 13.29 9.75
N ARG A 764 2.75 14.04 9.44
CA ARG A 764 2.76 15.00 8.34
C ARG A 764 2.79 14.33 6.98
N ASP A 765 3.58 13.27 6.83
CA ASP A 765 3.73 12.59 5.55
C ASP A 765 2.46 11.81 5.20
N HIS A 766 1.87 11.13 6.19
CA HIS A 766 0.56 10.48 6.04
C HIS A 766 -0.53 11.51 5.72
N ALA A 767 -0.52 12.66 6.39
CA ALA A 767 -1.48 13.73 6.11
C ALA A 767 -1.33 14.28 4.69
N ILE A 768 -0.10 14.55 4.22
CA ILE A 768 0.17 15.02 2.85
C ILE A 768 -0.34 14.02 1.83
N MET A 769 -0.04 12.73 2.01
CA MET A 769 -0.52 11.67 1.13
C MET A 769 -2.05 11.66 1.02
N ASN A 770 -2.76 11.72 2.16
CA ASN A 770 -4.23 11.75 2.18
C ASN A 770 -4.82 13.05 1.62
N ILE A 771 -4.19 14.20 1.90
CA ILE A 771 -4.61 15.50 1.36
C ILE A 771 -4.52 15.48 -0.17
N VAL A 772 -3.38 15.07 -0.72
CA VAL A 772 -3.14 15.00 -2.16
C VAL A 772 -4.10 14.02 -2.84
N ALA A 773 -4.24 12.81 -2.30
CA ALA A 773 -5.17 11.80 -2.83
C ALA A 773 -6.63 12.29 -2.81
N SER A 774 -7.05 12.95 -1.71
CA SER A 774 -8.42 13.46 -1.58
C SER A 774 -8.68 14.70 -2.43
N ALA A 775 -7.72 15.62 -2.53
CA ALA A 775 -7.92 16.89 -3.23
C ALA A 775 -7.84 16.74 -4.76
N PHE A 776 -6.99 15.84 -5.27
CA PHE A 776 -6.68 15.72 -6.70
C PHE A 776 -7.18 14.45 -7.37
N GLY A 777 -7.63 13.43 -6.61
CA GLY A 777 -8.25 12.24 -7.19
C GLY A 777 -9.41 12.63 -8.11
N ASN A 778 -9.52 12.00 -9.30
CA ASN A 778 -10.45 12.33 -10.36
C ASN A 778 -10.42 13.85 -10.74
N ALA A 779 -9.23 14.43 -10.79
CA ALA A 779 -9.01 15.87 -11.01
C ALA A 779 -9.76 16.78 -10.00
N GLY A 780 -9.93 16.34 -8.75
CA GLY A 780 -10.71 17.03 -7.72
C GLY A 780 -12.22 17.01 -7.92
N GLN A 781 -12.71 16.24 -8.87
CA GLN A 781 -14.11 16.20 -9.28
C GLN A 781 -14.94 15.17 -8.50
N LYS A 782 -14.70 15.03 -7.19
CA LYS A 782 -15.45 14.16 -6.28
C LYS A 782 -16.30 15.02 -5.32
N CYS A 783 -17.49 14.53 -4.96
CA CYS A 783 -18.30 15.14 -3.91
C CYS A 783 -17.57 15.12 -2.55
N SER A 784 -16.69 14.12 -2.35
CA SER A 784 -15.87 13.93 -1.15
C SER A 784 -14.47 14.54 -1.23
N ALA A 785 -14.11 15.25 -2.32
CA ALA A 785 -12.78 15.86 -2.45
C ALA A 785 -12.51 16.89 -1.34
N CYS A 786 -11.32 16.83 -0.77
CA CYS A 786 -10.87 17.86 0.18
C CYS A 786 -10.79 19.21 -0.52
N SER A 787 -11.60 20.17 -0.10
CA SER A 787 -11.60 21.54 -0.61
C SER A 787 -11.11 22.58 0.39
N LEU A 788 -10.88 22.16 1.65
CA LEU A 788 -10.37 23.00 2.70
C LEU A 788 -9.48 22.19 3.64
N LEU A 789 -8.27 22.66 3.85
CA LEU A 789 -7.34 22.12 4.83
C LEU A 789 -7.26 23.06 6.03
N LEU A 790 -7.76 22.61 7.19
CA LEU A 790 -7.63 23.32 8.46
C LEU A 790 -6.39 22.80 9.19
N VAL A 791 -5.41 23.65 9.38
CA VAL A 791 -4.11 23.26 9.91
C VAL A 791 -3.84 24.02 11.21
N GLU A 792 -3.40 23.29 12.24
CA GLU A 792 -2.95 23.95 13.46
C GLU A 792 -1.77 24.88 13.17
N ARG A 793 -1.73 26.06 13.81
CA ARG A 793 -0.74 27.12 13.52
C ARG A 793 0.70 26.61 13.44
N SER A 794 1.10 25.76 14.39
CA SER A 794 2.48 25.20 14.43
C SER A 794 2.85 24.36 13.23
N VAL A 795 1.88 23.71 12.58
CA VAL A 795 2.06 22.95 11.34
C VAL A 795 1.95 23.87 10.13
N TYR A 796 1.02 24.84 10.15
CA TYR A 796 0.87 25.83 9.10
C TYR A 796 2.16 26.66 8.88
N GLU A 797 2.81 27.08 9.97
CA GLU A 797 4.05 27.85 9.93
C GLU A 797 5.29 26.98 9.60
N ASP A 798 5.14 25.66 9.56
CA ASP A 798 6.21 24.73 9.22
C ASP A 798 6.54 24.76 7.70
N LYS A 799 7.66 25.38 7.34
CA LYS A 799 8.09 25.51 5.95
C LYS A 799 8.38 24.16 5.28
N ASN A 800 8.83 23.18 6.05
CA ASN A 800 9.06 21.83 5.52
C ASN A 800 7.74 21.17 5.10
N PHE A 801 6.70 21.27 5.94
CA PHE A 801 5.36 20.78 5.60
C PHE A 801 4.81 21.45 4.34
N GLN A 802 4.94 22.80 4.25
CA GLN A 802 4.47 23.55 3.08
C GLN A 802 5.19 23.13 1.80
N SER A 803 6.53 22.99 1.86
CA SER A 803 7.35 22.58 0.70
C SER A 803 7.00 21.16 0.25
N LYS A 804 6.91 20.21 1.19
CA LYS A 804 6.55 18.82 0.88
C LYS A 804 5.13 18.68 0.31
N LEU A 805 4.16 19.39 0.86
CA LEU A 805 2.80 19.38 0.31
C LEU A 805 2.77 19.93 -1.12
N LYS A 806 3.52 21.01 -1.37
CA LYS A 806 3.67 21.58 -2.71
C LYS A 806 4.32 20.58 -3.65
N ASP A 807 5.47 20.00 -3.25
CA ASP A 807 6.20 19.02 -4.07
C ASP A 807 5.31 17.81 -4.40
N ALA A 808 4.64 17.22 -3.41
CA ALA A 808 3.73 16.10 -3.61
C ALA A 808 2.59 16.43 -4.59
N ALA A 809 1.99 17.61 -4.48
CA ALA A 809 0.91 18.04 -5.36
C ALA A 809 1.39 18.34 -6.80
N THR A 810 2.54 19.01 -6.95
CA THR A 810 3.08 19.39 -8.27
C THR A 810 3.76 18.23 -9.00
N SER A 811 4.10 17.17 -8.29
CA SER A 811 4.69 15.94 -8.86
C SER A 811 3.65 14.98 -9.43
N LEU A 812 2.34 15.22 -9.23
CA LEU A 812 1.29 14.39 -9.82
C LEU A 812 1.34 14.47 -11.35
N LYS A 813 1.42 13.31 -12.01
CA LYS A 813 1.36 13.24 -13.47
C LYS A 813 -0.07 13.47 -13.94
N VAL A 814 -0.28 14.57 -14.67
CA VAL A 814 -1.58 14.97 -15.24
C VAL A 814 -1.56 14.73 -16.74
N GLY A 815 -2.59 14.08 -17.27
CA GLY A 815 -2.66 13.88 -18.72
C GLY A 815 -3.74 12.91 -19.17
N SER A 816 -3.56 12.40 -20.40
CA SER A 816 -4.47 11.42 -20.99
C SER A 816 -4.54 10.14 -20.16
N VAL A 817 -5.73 9.63 -19.88
CA VAL A 817 -5.95 8.36 -19.19
C VAL A 817 -5.47 7.15 -19.99
N TRP A 818 -5.25 7.32 -21.30
CA TRP A 818 -4.65 6.31 -22.17
C TRP A 818 -3.13 6.12 -21.94
N ASN A 819 -2.52 6.97 -21.12
CA ASN A 819 -1.23 6.70 -20.52
C ASN A 819 -1.47 6.20 -19.06
N PRO A 820 -1.24 4.92 -18.78
CA PRO A 820 -1.53 4.35 -17.45
C PRO A 820 -0.62 4.90 -16.36
N GLY A 821 0.46 5.61 -16.72
CA GLY A 821 1.34 6.33 -15.79
C GLY A 821 0.76 7.64 -15.24
N ASN A 822 -0.30 8.17 -15.86
CA ASN A 822 -0.94 9.39 -15.36
C ASN A 822 -1.87 9.09 -14.19
N ILE A 823 -1.74 9.89 -13.12
CA ILE A 823 -2.52 9.77 -11.89
C ILE A 823 -3.78 10.62 -11.94
N VAL A 824 -3.70 11.77 -12.62
CA VAL A 824 -4.80 12.73 -12.74
C VAL A 824 -5.23 12.83 -14.21
N GLY A 825 -6.47 12.43 -14.49
CA GLY A 825 -7.08 12.53 -15.80
C GLY A 825 -7.57 13.96 -16.13
N PRO A 826 -8.19 14.18 -17.32
CA PRO A 826 -8.73 15.46 -17.70
C PRO A 826 -10.00 15.82 -16.92
N MET A 827 -10.37 17.09 -16.95
CA MET A 827 -11.69 17.53 -16.50
C MET A 827 -12.79 17.08 -17.48
N ILE A 828 -13.99 16.82 -16.94
CA ILE A 828 -15.15 16.37 -17.74
C ILE A 828 -15.58 17.37 -18.81
N THR A 829 -15.37 18.65 -18.56
CA THR A 829 -15.67 19.74 -19.50
C THR A 829 -14.53 20.75 -19.50
N ASN A 830 -14.43 21.56 -20.54
CA ASN A 830 -13.58 22.73 -20.55
C ASN A 830 -13.95 23.68 -19.42
N LYS A 831 -13.05 24.61 -19.07
CA LYS A 831 -13.27 25.63 -18.04
C LYS A 831 -14.64 26.29 -18.20
N ASN A 832 -15.44 26.27 -17.15
CA ASN A 832 -16.73 26.97 -17.10
C ASN A 832 -16.58 28.32 -16.38
N ASP A 833 -17.57 29.21 -16.53
CA ASP A 833 -17.52 30.55 -15.98
C ASP A 833 -17.34 30.59 -14.46
N LYS A 834 -17.92 29.62 -13.71
CA LYS A 834 -17.75 29.51 -12.25
C LYS A 834 -16.30 29.22 -11.88
N LEU A 835 -15.64 28.32 -12.64
CA LEU A 835 -14.24 27.97 -12.44
C LEU A 835 -13.31 29.13 -12.82
N LEU A 836 -13.60 29.82 -13.94
CA LEU A 836 -12.86 31.00 -14.36
C LEU A 836 -12.97 32.14 -13.33
N GLN A 837 -14.15 32.33 -12.75
CA GLN A 837 -14.35 33.30 -11.64
C GLN A 837 -13.52 32.91 -10.40
N ALA A 838 -13.45 31.61 -10.06
CA ALA A 838 -12.66 31.14 -8.94
C ALA A 838 -11.15 31.35 -9.13
N PHE A 839 -10.64 31.29 -10.37
CA PHE A 839 -9.24 31.61 -10.66
C PHE A 839 -8.88 33.09 -10.51
N ASN A 840 -9.88 33.97 -10.56
CA ASN A 840 -9.71 35.43 -10.45
C ASN A 840 -9.87 35.94 -9.00
N LEU A 841 -10.23 35.08 -8.06
CA LEU A 841 -10.30 35.35 -6.63
C LEU A 841 -9.00 34.98 -5.91
#